data_bc6d4054816b5cb5f8b99f07cb22ba8f
#
_entry.id   bc6d4054816b5cb5f8b99f07cb22ba8f
#
_cell.length_a   1.000
_cell.length_b   1.000
_cell.length_c   1.000
_cell.angle_alpha   90.00
_cell.angle_beta   90.00
_cell.angle_gamma   90.00
#
_symmetry.space_group_name_H-M   'P 1'
#
loop_
_entity.id
_entity.type
_entity.pdbx_description
1 polymer ?
#
loop_
_entity_poly.entity_id
_entity_poly.type
_entity_poly.pdbx_seq_one_letter_code
_entity_poly.pdbx_strand_id
1 'polypeptide(L)'
;MRKRLTLSMAIFAFTVGLADVLTQDANRSTLYLIATAHLDSQWNWTVQDTIREFVPNTFRTNIAFFKKYPNYKFSWEGAIHYMWFKEYYPEEWPEVQKYVAEDRWRLAGSWINAVDTNMPSPESLYRQALYGQRFFREEFKKQSRDIYLPDCFGFAFSLPSIAAHSGLQSFSTQKLTWGRPIPFPIGRWKGVDGSEIIAELNPGNYVTRITEDITPASTNGDRNANAKPYWTGDPTPIGDGRSIEFKYFGTGDVGGGPTEESVQFVEKAIASKNPALDIRNTSPDQLAKDLTPAQRAALPEYNSELILKTHGTGCYTSQAAMKSFNRQNELLADNAERAAVAAEYVGGLAYPGPRLREAWVRFLWHQFHDDLTGTCIPQAYQFSWNDELASLNQFAGVLTSSTSAVSSLLDTDGQGTPVVVYNPLSTTRRDVVDATVRLAAPAASVRVVDAATGRAVPSQVVGTTAVGTRVLFLAEAPSVGFKVFHVVSGAATVAEAKASPNVPTSLKVTANSLENNRLSVRIDANGDISSIYDKEAKRELLKAPIMLELRDNPSPPWPAWEVLYDTVQAPAREYVANPTTRVVERGPARVAIEVTRRAAGSTFVQTIRLAEGGDRVDVENLVDWKSPNSLLKASFPLTASNAKATYDLGLGTIDRTNNEPDKYEVPAQKWADITDASGAFGVGILNDSKYGWDKPADDTLRLTLIHTPRPRTSYTYQSSNDLGRHRFTFAIAGHAGDWRRGRLPLRAAQLNQPLVAFQADAHPGSLGRSFSMLTLDDISGQVAAVALKKAEDSDEIIVRLQERYGLPARPTIRFAGAIAAAREVNAAEEEVGPMPLPAGRGG
;
A
#
# COMPACT_ATOMS: atom_id res chain seq x y z
N MET A 1 -32.09 53.29 -52.73
CA MET A 1 -30.70 53.12 -52.23
C MET A 1 -30.51 53.36 -50.71
N ARG A 2 -31.38 53.99 -49.95
CA ARG A 2 -31.16 54.34 -48.51
C ARG A 2 -31.48 53.21 -47.55
N LYS A 3 -32.23 52.19 -47.92
CA LYS A 3 -32.58 51.05 -46.98
C LYS A 3 -31.55 49.97 -46.92
N ARG A 4 -30.58 49.87 -47.88
CA ARG A 4 -29.52 48.88 -47.88
C ARG A 4 -28.29 49.27 -47.03
N LEU A 5 -28.06 50.59 -46.83
CA LEU A 5 -26.90 51.09 -46.07
C LEU A 5 -27.13 50.94 -44.55
N THR A 6 -28.38 51.09 -44.08
CA THR A 6 -28.67 50.96 -42.66
C THR A 6 -28.64 49.52 -42.13
N LEU A 7 -28.93 48.52 -42.97
CA LEU A 7 -28.85 47.11 -42.60
C LEU A 7 -27.40 46.61 -42.52
N SER A 8 -26.54 47.11 -43.40
CA SER A 8 -25.11 46.77 -43.38
C SER A 8 -24.35 47.34 -42.18
N MET A 9 -24.71 48.52 -41.69
CA MET A 9 -24.12 49.13 -40.49
C MET A 9 -24.56 48.42 -39.20
N ALA A 10 -25.84 47.97 -39.12
CA ALA A 10 -26.32 47.25 -37.95
C ALA A 10 -25.71 45.84 -37.82
N ILE A 11 -25.46 45.16 -38.96
CA ILE A 11 -24.81 43.83 -38.97
C ILE A 11 -23.31 43.98 -38.63
N PHE A 12 -22.64 45.07 -39.08
CA PHE A 12 -21.24 45.30 -38.73
C PHE A 12 -21.05 45.70 -37.26
N ALA A 13 -21.92 46.49 -36.70
CA ALA A 13 -21.88 46.81 -35.26
C ALA A 13 -22.21 45.63 -34.37
N PHE A 14 -23.08 44.68 -34.78
CA PHE A 14 -23.40 43.49 -34.06
C PHE A 14 -22.28 42.45 -34.16
N THR A 15 -21.62 42.32 -35.29
CA THR A 15 -20.48 41.41 -35.47
C THR A 15 -19.22 41.91 -34.74
N VAL A 16 -18.96 43.22 -34.69
CA VAL A 16 -17.84 43.79 -33.94
C VAL A 16 -18.10 43.64 -32.42
N GLY A 17 -19.30 43.90 -31.94
CA GLY A 17 -19.65 43.69 -30.51
C GLY A 17 -19.60 42.25 -30.09
N LEU A 18 -20.01 41.27 -30.91
CA LEU A 18 -19.87 39.84 -30.62
C LEU A 18 -18.40 39.40 -30.70
N ALA A 19 -17.61 39.93 -31.62
CA ALA A 19 -16.18 39.59 -31.71
C ALA A 19 -15.40 40.15 -30.50
N ASP A 20 -15.70 41.35 -30.03
CA ASP A 20 -15.09 41.94 -28.84
C ASP A 20 -15.49 41.21 -27.56
N VAL A 21 -16.76 40.76 -27.43
CA VAL A 21 -17.21 39.96 -26.28
C VAL A 21 -16.56 38.58 -26.31
N LEU A 22 -16.46 37.93 -27.46
CA LEU A 22 -15.81 36.62 -27.60
C LEU A 22 -14.27 36.72 -27.43
N THR A 23 -13.63 37.82 -27.77
CA THR A 23 -12.20 38.05 -27.56
C THR A 23 -11.90 38.42 -26.10
N GLN A 24 -12.78 39.14 -25.41
CA GLN A 24 -12.62 39.42 -23.98
C GLN A 24 -12.72 38.14 -23.13
N ASP A 25 -13.64 37.22 -23.42
CA ASP A 25 -13.75 35.95 -22.71
C ASP A 25 -12.55 35.00 -23.00
N ALA A 26 -11.94 35.12 -24.15
CA ALA A 26 -10.80 34.27 -24.53
C ALA A 26 -9.48 34.61 -23.82
N ASN A 27 -9.35 35.77 -23.19
CA ASN A 27 -8.08 36.26 -22.61
C ASN A 27 -8.06 36.34 -21.05
N ARG A 28 -9.12 35.93 -20.37
CA ARG A 28 -9.16 36.01 -18.90
C ARG A 28 -8.40 34.86 -18.25
N SER A 29 -7.59 35.16 -17.21
CA SER A 29 -7.05 34.14 -16.31
C SER A 29 -8.19 33.53 -15.47
N THR A 30 -7.99 32.33 -14.96
CA THR A 30 -9.03 31.61 -14.21
C THR A 30 -8.58 31.30 -12.79
N LEU A 31 -9.41 31.65 -11.82
CA LEU A 31 -9.28 31.28 -10.42
C LEU A 31 -10.28 30.17 -10.09
N TYR A 32 -9.79 28.98 -9.82
CA TYR A 32 -10.58 27.86 -9.33
C TYR A 32 -10.63 27.90 -7.80
N LEU A 33 -11.80 28.11 -7.24
CA LEU A 33 -12.09 28.12 -5.80
C LEU A 33 -12.77 26.83 -5.42
N ILE A 34 -12.20 26.13 -4.46
CA ILE A 34 -12.72 24.87 -3.95
C ILE A 34 -13.18 25.09 -2.51
N ALA A 35 -14.50 25.14 -2.33
CA ALA A 35 -15.10 25.11 -1.01
C ALA A 35 -14.97 23.70 -0.44
N THR A 36 -14.37 23.57 0.73
CA THR A 36 -14.03 22.27 1.31
C THR A 36 -14.20 22.25 2.83
N ALA A 37 -14.30 21.03 3.39
CA ALA A 37 -14.27 20.79 4.82
C ALA A 37 -13.52 19.47 5.04
N HIS A 38 -12.22 19.55 5.29
CA HIS A 38 -11.45 18.37 5.65
C HIS A 38 -11.99 17.76 6.94
N LEU A 39 -12.18 16.44 6.95
CA LEU A 39 -12.67 15.72 8.12
C LEU A 39 -11.80 14.51 8.39
N ASP A 40 -11.14 14.53 9.55
CA ASP A 40 -10.48 13.36 10.06
C ASP A 40 -11.50 12.33 10.51
N SER A 41 -11.46 11.14 9.87
CA SER A 41 -12.38 10.04 10.19
C SER A 41 -12.24 9.59 11.64
N GLN A 42 -11.05 9.73 12.20
CA GLN A 42 -10.71 9.74 13.64
C GLN A 42 -9.30 10.31 13.79
N TRP A 43 -9.02 10.96 14.92
CA TRP A 43 -7.71 11.53 15.25
C TRP A 43 -7.61 11.81 16.75
N ASN A 44 -7.97 13.05 17.19
CA ASN A 44 -8.13 13.42 18.61
C ASN A 44 -9.52 13.03 19.16
N TRP A 45 -10.28 12.30 18.41
CA TRP A 45 -11.61 11.75 18.67
C TRP A 45 -11.77 10.40 17.98
N THR A 46 -12.85 9.72 18.30
CA THR A 46 -13.17 8.40 17.75
C THR A 46 -14.09 8.51 16.53
N VAL A 47 -14.15 7.44 15.75
CA VAL A 47 -15.09 7.31 14.63
C VAL A 47 -16.55 7.50 15.07
N GLN A 48 -16.88 7.16 16.33
CA GLN A 48 -18.24 7.38 16.88
C GLN A 48 -18.56 8.85 17.00
N ASP A 49 -17.59 9.69 17.41
CA ASP A 49 -17.75 11.13 17.47
C ASP A 49 -17.91 11.72 16.07
N THR A 50 -17.13 11.22 15.11
CA THR A 50 -17.22 11.60 13.70
C THR A 50 -18.61 11.33 13.14
N ILE A 51 -19.16 10.12 13.35
CA ILE A 51 -20.50 9.76 12.87
C ILE A 51 -21.58 10.57 13.59
N ARG A 52 -21.45 10.78 14.90
CA ARG A 52 -22.46 11.46 15.71
C ARG A 52 -22.51 12.96 15.48
N GLU A 53 -21.35 13.61 15.29
CA GLU A 53 -21.25 15.07 15.31
C GLU A 53 -20.76 15.65 13.97
N PHE A 54 -19.61 15.22 13.47
CA PHE A 54 -18.92 15.94 12.40
C PHE A 54 -19.50 15.65 11.02
N VAL A 55 -19.86 14.40 10.75
CA VAL A 55 -20.51 14.02 9.50
C VAL A 55 -21.84 14.74 9.32
N PRO A 56 -22.82 14.65 10.25
CA PRO A 56 -24.10 15.37 10.07
C PRO A 56 -23.94 16.88 10.07
N ASN A 57 -23.00 17.45 10.83
CA ASN A 57 -22.71 18.88 10.81
C ASN A 57 -22.25 19.32 9.40
N THR A 58 -21.38 18.55 8.76
CA THR A 58 -20.88 18.86 7.41
C THR A 58 -22.01 18.86 6.39
N PHE A 59 -22.88 17.86 6.39
CA PHE A 59 -24.01 17.79 5.46
C PHE A 59 -25.00 18.93 5.70
N ARG A 60 -25.43 19.13 6.94
CA ARG A 60 -26.47 20.13 7.28
C ARG A 60 -26.01 21.57 7.05
N THR A 61 -24.73 21.89 7.36
CA THR A 61 -24.17 23.21 7.13
C THR A 61 -24.19 23.57 5.65
N ASN A 62 -23.72 22.68 4.80
CA ASN A 62 -23.63 22.96 3.37
C ASN A 62 -25.00 22.95 2.67
N ILE A 63 -25.91 22.09 3.10
CA ILE A 63 -27.30 22.10 2.65
C ILE A 63 -27.98 23.44 3.00
N ALA A 64 -27.72 23.99 4.17
CA ALA A 64 -28.23 25.30 4.54
C ALA A 64 -27.68 26.41 3.63
N PHE A 65 -26.41 26.35 3.26
CA PHE A 65 -25.82 27.29 2.31
C PHE A 65 -26.38 27.13 0.90
N PHE A 66 -26.65 25.95 0.43
CA PHE A 66 -27.30 25.74 -0.87
C PHE A 66 -28.69 26.37 -0.96
N LYS A 67 -29.44 26.34 0.12
CA LYS A 67 -30.75 26.99 0.19
C LYS A 67 -30.69 28.54 0.11
N LYS A 68 -29.57 29.11 0.52
CA LYS A 68 -29.37 30.57 0.68
C LYS A 68 -28.58 31.21 -0.46
N TYR A 69 -27.57 30.51 -1.00
CA TYR A 69 -26.58 31.05 -1.97
C TYR A 69 -26.63 30.27 -3.28
N PRO A 70 -27.12 30.89 -4.39
CA PRO A 70 -27.42 30.17 -5.62
C PRO A 70 -26.15 29.68 -6.38
N ASN A 71 -25.01 30.37 -6.28
CA ASN A 71 -23.76 29.98 -6.95
C ASN A 71 -22.84 29.15 -6.08
N TYR A 72 -23.20 28.97 -4.80
CA TYR A 72 -22.36 28.18 -3.89
C TYR A 72 -22.33 26.71 -4.30
N LYS A 73 -21.12 26.17 -4.44
CA LYS A 73 -20.83 24.75 -4.63
C LYS A 73 -19.87 24.29 -3.54
N PHE A 74 -20.05 23.08 -3.10
CA PHE A 74 -19.24 22.46 -2.07
C PHE A 74 -18.66 21.13 -2.58
N SER A 75 -17.40 20.87 -2.29
CA SER A 75 -16.71 19.62 -2.63
C SER A 75 -16.31 18.89 -1.37
N TRP A 76 -16.63 17.60 -1.28
CA TRP A 76 -16.26 16.81 -0.12
C TRP A 76 -15.67 15.47 -0.51
N GLU A 77 -14.67 15.03 0.27
CA GLU A 77 -13.87 13.85 0.10
C GLU A 77 -14.40 12.63 0.87
N GLY A 78 -13.93 11.43 0.46
CA GLY A 78 -14.10 10.21 1.23
C GLY A 78 -15.50 9.60 1.14
N ALA A 79 -15.64 8.58 0.30
CA ALA A 79 -16.92 7.86 0.16
C ALA A 79 -17.43 7.29 1.49
N ILE A 80 -16.52 6.99 2.44
CA ILE A 80 -16.90 6.44 3.75
C ILE A 80 -17.77 7.39 4.56
N HIS A 81 -17.53 8.70 4.49
CA HIS A 81 -18.35 9.70 5.18
C HIS A 81 -19.79 9.72 4.66
N TYR A 82 -19.96 9.55 3.33
CA TYR A 82 -21.27 9.42 2.70
C TYR A 82 -21.95 8.10 3.08
N MET A 83 -21.19 6.99 3.15
CA MET A 83 -21.71 5.69 3.59
C MET A 83 -22.24 5.77 5.01
N TRP A 84 -21.49 6.39 5.94
CA TRP A 84 -21.93 6.60 7.31
C TRP A 84 -23.15 7.53 7.39
N PHE A 85 -23.18 8.62 6.62
CA PHE A 85 -24.34 9.49 6.62
C PHE A 85 -25.62 8.78 6.11
N LYS A 86 -25.48 8.00 5.02
CA LYS A 86 -26.57 7.20 4.50
C LYS A 86 -27.10 6.17 5.51
N GLU A 87 -26.18 5.53 6.24
CA GLU A 87 -26.52 4.48 7.21
C GLU A 87 -27.19 5.03 8.45
N TYR A 88 -26.65 6.10 9.04
CA TYR A 88 -27.09 6.61 10.32
C TYR A 88 -28.10 7.75 10.23
N TYR A 89 -28.24 8.42 9.07
CA TYR A 89 -29.15 9.53 8.81
C TYR A 89 -29.97 9.32 7.51
N PRO A 90 -30.62 8.17 7.34
CA PRO A 90 -31.29 7.81 6.08
C PRO A 90 -32.41 8.77 5.68
N GLU A 91 -33.07 9.42 6.64
CA GLU A 91 -34.14 10.39 6.37
C GLU A 91 -33.63 11.66 5.65
N GLU A 92 -32.35 12.01 5.85
CA GLU A 92 -31.72 13.20 5.25
C GLU A 92 -31.03 12.87 3.93
N TRP A 93 -30.80 11.58 3.62
CA TRP A 93 -30.05 11.13 2.42
C TRP A 93 -30.65 11.64 1.09
N PRO A 94 -31.98 11.68 0.87
CA PRO A 94 -32.54 12.19 -0.38
C PRO A 94 -32.19 13.64 -0.68
N GLU A 95 -31.97 14.46 0.35
CA GLU A 95 -31.58 15.87 0.17
C GLU A 95 -30.14 15.98 -0.35
N VAL A 96 -29.22 15.09 0.09
CA VAL A 96 -27.87 14.99 -0.43
C VAL A 96 -27.90 14.59 -1.91
N GLN A 97 -28.67 13.55 -2.25
CA GLN A 97 -28.82 13.09 -3.64
C GLN A 97 -29.34 14.21 -4.54
N LYS A 98 -30.29 15.02 -4.07
CA LYS A 98 -30.81 16.18 -4.77
C LYS A 98 -29.70 17.18 -5.11
N TYR A 99 -28.90 17.62 -4.13
CA TYR A 99 -27.86 18.62 -4.36
C TYR A 99 -26.69 18.10 -5.17
N VAL A 100 -26.40 16.80 -5.10
CA VAL A 100 -25.46 16.16 -6.03
C VAL A 100 -26.00 16.17 -7.46
N ALA A 101 -27.29 15.87 -7.65
CA ALA A 101 -27.93 15.91 -8.97
C ALA A 101 -27.94 17.32 -9.56
N GLU A 102 -28.20 18.35 -8.75
CA GLU A 102 -28.19 19.78 -9.11
C GLU A 102 -26.76 20.34 -9.34
N ASP A 103 -25.72 19.53 -9.18
CA ASP A 103 -24.32 19.95 -9.35
C ASP A 103 -23.87 21.05 -8.36
N ARG A 104 -24.51 21.09 -7.20
CA ARG A 104 -24.23 21.99 -6.08
C ARG A 104 -23.31 21.30 -5.05
N TRP A 105 -23.59 20.06 -4.75
CA TRP A 105 -22.69 19.18 -4.00
C TRP A 105 -21.83 18.41 -5.00
N ARG A 106 -20.52 18.65 -5.00
CA ARG A 106 -19.55 18.02 -5.87
C ARG A 106 -18.85 16.88 -5.16
N LEU A 107 -18.83 15.71 -5.79
CA LEU A 107 -18.06 14.57 -5.32
C LEU A 107 -16.57 14.86 -5.56
N ALA A 108 -15.73 14.61 -4.57
CA ALA A 108 -14.29 14.79 -4.65
C ALA A 108 -13.55 13.58 -4.06
N GLY A 109 -12.26 13.46 -4.41
CA GLY A 109 -11.34 12.50 -3.82
C GLY A 109 -11.47 11.06 -4.30
N SER A 110 -12.47 10.68 -5.06
CA SER A 110 -12.66 9.38 -5.73
C SER A 110 -12.52 8.13 -4.86
N TRP A 111 -11.92 8.19 -3.70
CA TRP A 111 -11.49 7.09 -2.82
C TRP A 111 -12.45 6.86 -1.65
N ILE A 112 -12.28 5.72 -0.98
CA ILE A 112 -13.03 5.42 0.26
C ILE A 112 -12.73 6.47 1.33
N ASN A 113 -11.45 6.82 1.52
CA ASN A 113 -11.03 7.80 2.52
C ASN A 113 -9.80 8.59 2.05
N ALA A 114 -9.41 9.65 2.79
CA ALA A 114 -8.14 10.36 2.60
C ALA A 114 -6.99 9.55 3.23
N VAL A 115 -6.44 8.61 2.46
CA VAL A 115 -5.49 7.60 2.97
C VAL A 115 -4.04 7.99 2.77
N ASP A 116 -3.15 7.41 3.59
CA ASP A 116 -1.71 7.42 3.35
C ASP A 116 -1.39 6.77 2.00
N THR A 117 -0.40 7.27 1.27
CA THR A 117 -0.04 6.74 -0.06
C THR A 117 1.32 6.04 -0.10
N ASN A 118 2.03 5.99 1.03
CA ASN A 118 3.37 5.42 1.12
C ASN A 118 3.36 3.97 1.63
N MET A 119 2.43 3.63 2.52
CA MET A 119 2.40 2.32 3.20
C MET A 119 1.38 1.33 2.61
N PRO A 120 0.17 1.73 2.17
CA PRO A 120 -0.72 0.82 1.47
C PRO A 120 -0.09 0.24 0.20
N SER A 121 -0.45 -1.00 -0.11
CA SER A 121 -0.04 -1.61 -1.38
C SER A 121 -0.72 -0.93 -2.57
N PRO A 122 -0.13 -0.99 -3.77
CA PRO A 122 -0.79 -0.49 -4.98
C PRO A 122 -2.18 -1.08 -5.19
N GLU A 123 -2.38 -2.36 -4.87
CA GLU A 123 -3.70 -2.99 -4.96
C GLU A 123 -4.71 -2.34 -4.02
N SER A 124 -4.33 -2.01 -2.78
CA SER A 124 -5.19 -1.26 -1.86
C SER A 124 -5.59 0.10 -2.44
N LEU A 125 -4.64 0.84 -3.01
CA LEU A 125 -4.92 2.15 -3.61
C LEU A 125 -5.84 2.03 -4.85
N TYR A 126 -5.68 0.96 -5.64
CA TYR A 126 -6.65 0.64 -6.70
C TYR A 126 -8.05 0.33 -6.15
N ARG A 127 -8.13 -0.39 -5.01
CA ARG A 127 -9.41 -0.70 -4.36
C ARG A 127 -10.05 0.53 -3.71
N GLN A 128 -9.24 1.49 -3.23
CA GLN A 128 -9.76 2.80 -2.81
C GLN A 128 -10.58 3.44 -3.94
N ALA A 129 -10.00 3.50 -5.15
CA ALA A 129 -10.67 4.04 -6.33
C ALA A 129 -11.88 3.18 -6.77
N LEU A 130 -11.71 1.87 -6.85
CA LEU A 130 -12.76 0.95 -7.30
C LEU A 130 -14.02 1.07 -6.44
N TYR A 131 -13.87 0.97 -5.11
CA TYR A 131 -15.02 0.96 -4.21
C TYR A 131 -15.58 2.35 -3.94
N GLY A 132 -14.73 3.40 -3.90
CA GLY A 132 -15.18 4.79 -3.79
C GLY A 132 -15.99 5.23 -5.01
N GLN A 133 -15.45 5.00 -6.21
CA GLN A 133 -16.15 5.32 -7.47
C GLN A 133 -17.42 4.49 -7.66
N ARG A 134 -17.38 3.19 -7.28
CA ARG A 134 -18.55 2.34 -7.33
C ARG A 134 -19.68 2.90 -6.47
N PHE A 135 -19.40 3.27 -5.22
CA PHE A 135 -20.39 3.88 -4.33
C PHE A 135 -20.98 5.16 -4.95
N PHE A 136 -20.14 6.04 -5.49
CA PHE A 136 -20.63 7.25 -6.14
C PHE A 136 -21.48 6.97 -7.38
N ARG A 137 -21.12 5.99 -8.20
CA ARG A 137 -21.94 5.59 -9.37
C ARG A 137 -23.27 4.98 -8.94
N GLU A 138 -23.28 4.12 -7.93
CA GLU A 138 -24.51 3.47 -7.44
C GLU A 138 -25.47 4.49 -6.85
N GLU A 139 -24.99 5.40 -5.99
CA GLU A 139 -25.84 6.34 -5.25
C GLU A 139 -26.21 7.59 -6.04
N PHE A 140 -25.31 8.11 -6.85
CA PHE A 140 -25.47 9.44 -7.47
C PHE A 140 -25.45 9.42 -9.00
N LYS A 141 -25.13 8.29 -9.64
CA LYS A 141 -24.91 8.19 -11.09
C LYS A 141 -23.84 9.16 -11.59
N LYS A 142 -22.91 9.54 -10.73
CA LYS A 142 -21.80 10.43 -10.97
C LYS A 142 -20.53 9.84 -10.36
N GLN A 143 -19.39 10.42 -10.70
CA GLN A 143 -18.08 10.09 -10.12
C GLN A 143 -17.17 11.32 -10.20
N SER A 144 -16.10 11.32 -9.39
CA SER A 144 -15.01 12.30 -9.50
C SER A 144 -13.81 11.71 -10.23
N ARG A 145 -12.91 12.55 -10.70
CA ARG A 145 -11.69 12.14 -11.43
C ARG A 145 -10.42 12.68 -10.78
N ASP A 146 -10.48 12.95 -9.48
CA ASP A 146 -9.37 13.48 -8.70
C ASP A 146 -8.98 12.57 -7.54
N ILE A 147 -7.79 12.78 -7.05
CA ILE A 147 -7.33 12.38 -5.73
C ILE A 147 -7.20 13.66 -4.90
N TYR A 148 -7.95 13.75 -3.82
CA TYR A 148 -7.98 14.89 -2.92
C TYR A 148 -7.46 14.46 -1.55
N LEU A 149 -6.21 14.81 -1.24
CA LEU A 149 -5.51 14.42 -0.04
C LEU A 149 -4.89 15.66 0.63
N PRO A 150 -5.70 16.51 1.26
CA PRO A 150 -5.23 17.81 1.72
C PRO A 150 -4.23 17.71 2.87
N ASP A 151 -4.28 16.67 3.72
CA ASP A 151 -3.50 16.58 4.95
C ASP A 151 -2.57 15.34 5.06
N CYS A 152 -2.43 14.50 4.04
CA CYS A 152 -1.60 13.30 4.09
C CYS A 152 -0.09 13.61 4.12
N PHE A 153 0.71 12.74 4.77
CA PHE A 153 2.10 13.00 5.16
C PHE A 153 3.12 12.58 4.09
N GLY A 154 2.94 13.06 2.87
CA GLY A 154 3.80 12.79 1.73
C GLY A 154 3.24 11.74 0.78
N PHE A 155 3.77 11.74 -0.45
CA PHE A 155 3.16 11.03 -1.57
C PHE A 155 4.22 10.27 -2.36
N ALA A 156 3.94 8.97 -2.58
CA ALA A 156 4.84 8.08 -3.29
C ALA A 156 4.95 8.43 -4.79
N PHE A 157 6.11 8.19 -5.38
CA PHE A 157 6.36 8.37 -6.81
C PHE A 157 5.46 7.48 -7.70
N SER A 158 4.92 6.39 -7.15
CA SER A 158 3.97 5.52 -7.84
C SER A 158 2.55 6.11 -7.94
N LEU A 159 2.21 7.15 -7.15
CA LEU A 159 0.84 7.66 -7.07
C LEU A 159 0.27 8.17 -8.41
N PRO A 160 1.01 8.93 -9.26
CA PRO A 160 0.49 9.34 -10.56
C PRO A 160 0.15 8.16 -11.47
N SER A 161 0.98 7.10 -11.46
CA SER A 161 0.70 5.88 -12.22
C SER A 161 -0.56 5.18 -11.71
N ILE A 162 -0.71 5.04 -10.40
CA ILE A 162 -1.91 4.47 -9.78
C ILE A 162 -3.17 5.27 -10.13
N ALA A 163 -3.07 6.59 -10.08
CA ALA A 163 -4.16 7.48 -10.46
C ALA A 163 -4.56 7.29 -11.93
N ALA A 164 -3.60 7.37 -12.84
CA ALA A 164 -3.85 7.21 -14.28
C ALA A 164 -4.47 5.85 -14.61
N HIS A 165 -3.94 4.76 -14.05
CA HIS A 165 -4.50 3.42 -14.21
C HIS A 165 -5.88 3.24 -13.56
N SER A 166 -6.28 4.13 -12.65
CA SER A 166 -7.62 4.18 -12.07
C SER A 166 -8.57 5.12 -12.84
N GLY A 167 -8.12 5.71 -13.95
CA GLY A 167 -8.89 6.69 -14.74
C GLY A 167 -9.00 8.06 -14.08
N LEU A 168 -8.16 8.37 -13.09
CA LEU A 168 -8.11 9.66 -12.41
C LEU A 168 -7.17 10.62 -13.14
N GLN A 169 -7.41 11.92 -13.06
CA GLN A 169 -6.78 12.93 -13.90
C GLN A 169 -6.06 14.02 -13.12
N SER A 170 -6.41 14.21 -11.86
CA SER A 170 -5.80 15.25 -11.02
C SER A 170 -5.55 14.78 -9.58
N PHE A 171 -4.70 15.56 -8.91
CA PHE A 171 -4.31 15.38 -7.53
C PHE A 171 -4.14 16.73 -6.86
N SER A 172 -4.69 16.92 -5.67
CA SER A 172 -4.49 18.15 -4.92
C SER A 172 -4.16 17.91 -3.44
N THR A 173 -3.26 18.74 -2.92
CA THR A 173 -2.83 18.73 -1.51
C THR A 173 -2.28 20.07 -1.08
N GLN A 174 -2.43 20.41 0.20
CA GLN A 174 -1.76 21.55 0.82
C GLN A 174 -0.59 21.16 1.72
N LYS A 175 -0.43 19.86 2.03
CA LYS A 175 0.49 19.37 3.07
C LYS A 175 1.96 19.59 2.74
N LEU A 176 2.33 19.72 1.47
CA LEU A 176 3.74 19.94 1.08
C LEU A 176 4.32 21.26 1.61
N THR A 177 3.48 22.25 1.97
CA THR A 177 3.92 23.49 2.60
C THR A 177 4.59 23.29 3.97
N TRP A 178 4.44 22.09 4.56
CA TRP A 178 4.99 21.74 5.88
C TRP A 178 6.45 21.28 5.85
N GLY A 179 7.17 21.46 4.77
CA GLY A 179 8.57 21.16 4.89
C GLY A 179 9.43 20.99 3.67
N ARG A 180 8.90 21.15 2.45
CA ARG A 180 9.73 21.13 1.26
C ARG A 180 9.39 22.26 0.30
N PRO A 181 10.34 22.71 -0.53
CA PRO A 181 10.01 23.51 -1.71
C PRO A 181 9.02 22.73 -2.58
N ILE A 182 7.89 23.36 -2.89
CA ILE A 182 6.91 22.82 -3.82
C ILE A 182 7.49 22.96 -5.23
N PRO A 183 7.49 21.89 -6.06
CA PRO A 183 8.11 21.96 -7.39
C PRO A 183 7.41 22.95 -8.33
N PHE A 184 6.11 23.13 -8.16
CA PHE A 184 5.26 24.08 -8.88
C PHE A 184 3.91 24.23 -8.15
N PRO A 185 3.18 25.34 -8.31
CA PRO A 185 1.83 25.47 -7.79
C PRO A 185 0.85 24.51 -8.49
N ILE A 186 0.87 24.52 -9.83
CA ILE A 186 0.08 23.63 -10.71
C ILE A 186 1.00 23.10 -11.80
N GLY A 187 0.97 21.79 -12.05
CA GLY A 187 1.86 21.18 -13.03
C GLY A 187 1.47 19.74 -13.38
N ARG A 188 2.32 19.12 -14.20
CA ARG A 188 2.22 17.70 -14.54
C ARG A 188 3.11 16.87 -13.61
N TRP A 189 2.51 15.97 -12.88
CA TRP A 189 3.26 15.03 -12.05
C TRP A 189 3.29 13.66 -12.72
N LYS A 190 4.49 13.18 -13.04
CA LYS A 190 4.72 11.88 -13.67
C LYS A 190 5.04 10.81 -12.66
N GLY A 191 4.51 9.64 -12.88
CA GLY A 191 4.76 8.43 -12.10
C GLY A 191 5.85 7.53 -12.69
N VAL A 192 6.03 6.39 -12.07
CA VAL A 192 7.12 5.42 -12.34
C VAL A 192 7.09 4.81 -13.75
N ASP A 193 5.96 4.79 -14.41
CA ASP A 193 5.75 4.27 -15.77
C ASP A 193 5.63 5.37 -16.83
N GLY A 194 5.80 6.65 -16.42
CA GLY A 194 5.64 7.81 -17.28
C GLY A 194 4.20 8.31 -17.43
N SER A 195 3.21 7.64 -16.87
CA SER A 195 1.84 8.16 -16.76
C SER A 195 1.82 9.47 -15.98
N GLU A 196 0.95 10.39 -16.36
CA GLU A 196 0.90 11.72 -15.74
C GLU A 196 -0.50 12.13 -15.32
N ILE A 197 -0.57 12.94 -14.27
CA ILE A 197 -1.77 13.62 -13.80
C ILE A 197 -1.47 15.11 -13.60
N ILE A 198 -2.51 15.93 -13.56
CA ILE A 198 -2.38 17.32 -13.13
C ILE A 198 -2.29 17.34 -11.61
N ALA A 199 -1.33 18.08 -11.07
CA ALA A 199 -1.13 18.22 -9.63
C ALA A 199 -1.24 19.68 -9.19
N GLU A 200 -2.11 19.94 -8.22
CA GLU A 200 -2.32 21.23 -7.57
C GLU A 200 -1.68 21.17 -6.17
N LEU A 201 -0.46 21.70 -6.06
CA LEU A 201 0.42 21.51 -4.89
C LEU A 201 0.49 22.72 -3.95
N ASN A 202 -0.10 23.84 -4.32
CA ASN A 202 -0.15 25.06 -3.50
C ASN A 202 -1.53 25.73 -3.47
N PRO A 203 -2.58 24.99 -3.06
CA PRO A 203 -3.94 25.52 -3.04
C PRO A 203 -4.20 26.51 -1.88
N GLY A 204 -3.22 26.81 -1.03
CA GLY A 204 -3.44 27.44 0.27
C GLY A 204 -3.94 26.43 1.31
N ASN A 205 -4.20 26.90 2.52
CA ASN A 205 -4.65 26.03 3.60
C ASN A 205 -6.16 25.70 3.45
N TYR A 206 -6.60 24.47 3.74
CA TYR A 206 -8.01 24.08 3.71
C TYR A 206 -8.87 24.82 4.75
N VAL A 207 -8.29 25.41 5.80
CA VAL A 207 -8.97 26.29 6.77
C VAL A 207 -8.97 27.77 6.35
N THR A 208 -8.60 28.07 5.10
CA THR A 208 -8.57 29.46 4.61
C THR A 208 -9.94 30.08 4.67
N ARG A 209 -10.00 31.31 5.23
CA ARG A 209 -11.21 32.13 5.27
C ARG A 209 -11.06 33.32 4.33
N ILE A 210 -12.09 33.58 3.54
CA ILE A 210 -12.19 34.76 2.70
C ILE A 210 -12.94 35.80 3.52
N THR A 211 -12.26 36.89 3.91
CA THR A 211 -12.81 37.95 4.81
C THR A 211 -12.85 39.31 4.13
N GLU A 212 -12.52 39.42 2.84
CA GLU A 212 -12.58 40.63 2.05
C GLU A 212 -12.88 40.33 0.57
N ASP A 213 -13.15 41.35 -0.20
CA ASP A 213 -13.44 41.23 -1.63
C ASP A 213 -12.23 40.75 -2.41
N ILE A 214 -12.36 39.61 -3.06
CA ILE A 214 -11.31 38.98 -3.86
C ILE A 214 -11.26 39.44 -5.30
N THR A 215 -12.15 40.32 -5.73
CA THR A 215 -12.15 40.84 -7.12
C THR A 215 -11.00 41.80 -7.42
N PRO A 216 -10.56 42.73 -6.54
CA PRO A 216 -9.24 43.30 -6.64
C PRO A 216 -8.19 42.36 -6.06
N ALA A 217 -6.90 42.62 -6.32
CA ALA A 217 -5.82 41.89 -5.70
C ALA A 217 -5.94 42.00 -4.16
N SER A 218 -6.46 40.94 -3.57
CA SER A 218 -6.76 40.87 -2.16
C SER A 218 -5.61 40.25 -1.39
N THR A 219 -5.30 40.72 -0.21
CA THR A 219 -4.26 40.17 0.67
C THR A 219 -4.79 39.11 1.59
N ASN A 220 -6.02 38.72 1.41
CA ASN A 220 -6.77 37.94 2.35
C ASN A 220 -6.70 36.44 2.10
N GLY A 221 -6.91 35.69 3.12
CA GLY A 221 -7.33 34.31 3.02
C GLY A 221 -6.53 33.30 3.78
N ASP A 222 -5.30 33.50 4.16
CA ASP A 222 -4.56 32.52 4.95
C ASP A 222 -4.34 33.02 6.38
N ARG A 223 -4.67 32.21 7.39
CA ARG A 223 -4.34 32.47 8.79
C ARG A 223 -2.83 32.46 9.05
N ASN A 224 -2.04 31.92 8.16
CA ASN A 224 -0.59 31.93 8.25
C ASN A 224 -0.05 33.30 7.80
N ALA A 225 0.77 33.92 8.63
CA ALA A 225 1.29 35.29 8.49
C ALA A 225 2.08 35.61 7.21
N ASN A 226 2.16 34.69 6.26
CA ASN A 226 2.86 34.84 4.98
C ASN A 226 1.90 34.93 3.78
N ALA A 227 0.65 35.27 4.02
CA ALA A 227 -0.38 35.30 2.99
C ALA A 227 -0.03 36.31 1.89
N LYS A 228 0.20 35.78 0.70
CA LYS A 228 0.21 36.55 -0.54
C LYS A 228 -1.24 36.88 -0.93
N PRO A 229 -1.46 37.84 -1.83
CA PRO A 229 -2.79 38.11 -2.37
C PRO A 229 -3.48 36.82 -2.79
N TYR A 230 -4.75 36.64 -2.43
CA TYR A 230 -5.46 35.36 -2.54
C TYR A 230 -5.41 34.72 -3.94
N TRP A 231 -5.36 35.52 -4.98
CA TRP A 231 -5.41 35.09 -6.36
C TRP A 231 -4.20 35.58 -7.22
N THR A 232 -3.25 36.30 -6.64
CA THR A 232 -2.02 36.74 -7.32
C THR A 232 -0.78 36.13 -6.71
N GLY A 233 -0.96 35.08 -5.85
CA GLY A 233 0.13 34.48 -5.11
C GLY A 233 1.17 33.81 -5.98
N ASP A 234 0.77 32.90 -6.88
CA ASP A 234 1.63 32.18 -7.80
C ASP A 234 0.80 31.70 -9.01
N PRO A 235 0.34 32.60 -9.90
CA PRO A 235 -0.41 32.21 -11.08
C PRO A 235 0.46 31.34 -12.00
N THR A 236 -0.07 30.21 -12.42
CA THR A 236 0.62 29.28 -13.32
C THR A 236 0.26 29.61 -14.77
N PRO A 237 1.22 30.03 -15.63
CA PRO A 237 0.99 30.27 -17.05
C PRO A 237 0.61 28.97 -17.78
N ILE A 238 -0.34 29.07 -18.72
CA ILE A 238 -0.80 27.94 -19.55
C ILE A 238 -0.45 28.05 -21.03
N GLY A 239 0.54 28.90 -21.38
CA GLY A 239 1.14 28.98 -22.68
C GLY A 239 0.42 29.81 -23.75
N ASP A 240 -0.78 30.31 -23.46
CA ASP A 240 -1.60 31.13 -24.38
C ASP A 240 -1.79 32.58 -23.91
N GLY A 241 -0.94 33.03 -23.00
CA GLY A 241 -1.00 34.38 -22.40
C GLY A 241 -1.91 34.46 -21.18
N ARG A 242 -2.61 33.37 -20.85
CA ARG A 242 -3.44 33.25 -19.65
C ARG A 242 -2.70 32.52 -18.53
N SER A 243 -3.22 32.68 -17.33
CA SER A 243 -2.77 31.96 -16.13
C SER A 243 -3.94 31.36 -15.39
N ILE A 244 -3.65 30.34 -14.61
CA ILE A 244 -4.60 29.67 -13.73
C ILE A 244 -4.09 29.68 -12.29
N GLU A 245 -5.03 29.74 -11.35
CA GLU A 245 -4.80 29.50 -9.94
C GLU A 245 -5.85 28.53 -9.39
N PHE A 246 -5.45 27.74 -8.37
CA PHE A 246 -6.31 26.77 -7.69
C PHE A 246 -6.19 27.02 -6.18
N LYS A 247 -7.30 27.31 -5.50
CA LYS A 247 -7.30 27.69 -4.10
C LYS A 247 -8.42 27.02 -3.32
N TYR A 248 -8.07 26.57 -2.12
CA TYR A 248 -9.02 26.09 -1.11
C TYR A 248 -9.58 27.27 -0.29
N PHE A 249 -10.81 27.13 0.14
CA PHE A 249 -11.41 27.91 1.24
C PHE A 249 -12.39 27.03 2.02
N GLY A 250 -12.37 27.10 3.34
CA GLY A 250 -13.20 26.19 4.11
C GLY A 250 -12.83 26.04 5.56
N THR A 251 -12.96 24.82 6.04
CA THR A 251 -12.61 24.42 7.40
C THR A 251 -11.88 23.08 7.36
N GLY A 252 -11.34 22.62 8.48
CA GLY A 252 -10.63 21.36 8.55
C GLY A 252 -10.60 20.76 9.91
N ASP A 253 -10.12 19.54 9.89
CA ASP A 253 -10.01 18.49 10.88
C ASP A 253 -11.38 17.97 11.35
N VAL A 254 -12.35 18.80 11.66
CA VAL A 254 -13.68 18.44 12.20
C VAL A 254 -14.82 18.52 11.18
N GLY A 255 -14.51 18.67 9.90
CA GLY A 255 -15.55 18.86 8.89
C GLY A 255 -16.33 20.18 9.07
N GLY A 256 -17.57 20.25 8.60
CA GLY A 256 -18.40 21.46 8.60
C GLY A 256 -18.50 22.08 7.22
N GLY A 257 -18.24 23.38 7.11
CA GLY A 257 -18.23 24.12 5.84
C GLY A 257 -17.43 25.41 5.95
N PRO A 258 -17.21 26.13 4.84
CA PRO A 258 -16.65 27.47 4.88
C PRO A 258 -17.46 28.38 5.80
N THR A 259 -16.85 29.46 6.28
CA THR A 259 -17.63 30.46 6.99
C THR A 259 -18.64 31.11 6.04
N GLU A 260 -19.80 31.50 6.56
CA GLU A 260 -20.82 32.14 5.74
C GLU A 260 -20.31 33.43 5.09
N GLU A 261 -19.47 34.20 5.80
CA GLU A 261 -18.77 35.36 5.25
C GLU A 261 -17.95 35.01 4.00
N SER A 262 -17.18 33.94 4.05
CA SER A 262 -16.42 33.46 2.89
C SER A 262 -17.33 33.13 1.71
N VAL A 263 -18.45 32.46 1.96
CA VAL A 263 -19.43 32.14 0.92
C VAL A 263 -20.01 33.42 0.31
N GLN A 264 -20.32 34.46 1.11
CA GLN A 264 -20.83 35.74 0.64
C GLN A 264 -19.83 36.48 -0.25
N PHE A 265 -18.53 36.49 0.11
CA PHE A 265 -17.50 37.08 -0.73
C PHE A 265 -17.33 36.36 -2.06
N VAL A 266 -17.37 35.02 -2.06
CA VAL A 266 -17.29 34.23 -3.29
C VAL A 266 -18.51 34.48 -4.17
N GLU A 267 -19.73 34.50 -3.61
CA GLU A 267 -20.96 34.86 -4.35
C GLU A 267 -20.86 36.25 -5.00
N LYS A 268 -20.41 37.24 -4.25
CA LYS A 268 -20.18 38.58 -4.76
C LYS A 268 -19.13 38.61 -5.87
N ALA A 269 -18.03 37.91 -5.71
CA ALA A 269 -16.97 37.85 -6.69
C ALA A 269 -17.43 37.22 -8.03
N ILE A 270 -18.17 36.11 -7.97
CA ILE A 270 -18.75 35.47 -9.15
C ILE A 270 -19.77 36.40 -9.82
N ALA A 271 -20.64 37.04 -9.05
CA ALA A 271 -21.68 37.97 -9.54
C ALA A 271 -21.08 39.23 -10.20
N SER A 272 -19.90 39.67 -9.79
CA SER A 272 -19.21 40.84 -10.35
C SER A 272 -18.80 40.71 -11.79
N LYS A 273 -18.67 39.49 -12.31
CA LYS A 273 -18.20 39.19 -13.68
C LYS A 273 -16.91 39.94 -14.02
N ASN A 274 -15.90 39.83 -13.15
CA ASN A 274 -14.63 40.54 -13.30
C ASN A 274 -14.08 40.41 -14.74
N PRO A 275 -13.75 41.51 -15.44
CA PRO A 275 -13.29 41.45 -16.81
C PRO A 275 -11.90 40.85 -17.00
N ALA A 276 -11.04 40.85 -15.97
CA ALA A 276 -9.68 40.31 -16.00
C ALA A 276 -9.56 38.88 -15.45
N LEU A 277 -10.53 38.43 -14.66
CA LEU A 277 -10.45 37.18 -13.95
C LEU A 277 -11.77 36.40 -14.00
N ASP A 278 -11.72 35.15 -14.44
CA ASP A 278 -12.84 34.22 -14.37
C ASP A 278 -12.79 33.47 -13.03
N ILE A 279 -13.71 33.76 -12.14
CA ILE A 279 -13.76 33.18 -10.80
C ILE A 279 -14.80 32.05 -10.79
N ARG A 280 -14.34 30.83 -10.45
CA ARG A 280 -15.16 29.62 -10.49
C ARG A 280 -15.17 28.94 -9.11
N ASN A 281 -16.31 28.82 -8.46
CA ASN A 281 -16.49 27.90 -7.35
C ASN A 281 -16.85 26.53 -7.91
N THR A 282 -15.98 25.51 -7.76
CA THR A 282 -16.08 24.25 -8.51
C THR A 282 -15.49 23.04 -7.76
N SER A 283 -15.37 21.89 -8.45
CA SER A 283 -14.74 20.67 -7.92
C SER A 283 -13.22 20.62 -8.19
N PRO A 284 -12.46 19.86 -7.40
CA PRO A 284 -11.02 19.71 -7.59
C PRO A 284 -10.61 19.21 -8.98
N ASP A 285 -11.38 18.33 -9.59
CA ASP A 285 -11.08 17.79 -10.93
C ASP A 285 -11.40 18.71 -12.10
N GLN A 286 -12.02 19.86 -11.87
CA GLN A 286 -12.50 20.74 -12.92
C GLN A 286 -11.35 21.38 -13.70
N LEU A 287 -10.29 21.80 -13.01
CA LEU A 287 -9.11 22.39 -13.65
C LEU A 287 -8.53 21.43 -14.70
N ALA A 288 -8.33 20.18 -14.33
CA ALA A 288 -7.79 19.16 -15.25
C ALA A 288 -8.70 18.91 -16.47
N LYS A 289 -10.04 19.01 -16.29
CA LYS A 289 -11.03 18.87 -17.37
C LYS A 289 -11.03 20.06 -18.32
N ASP A 290 -10.75 21.26 -17.82
CA ASP A 290 -10.78 22.50 -18.61
C ASP A 290 -9.53 22.71 -19.47
N LEU A 291 -8.40 22.08 -19.11
CA LEU A 291 -7.14 22.23 -19.83
C LEU A 291 -7.17 21.54 -21.20
N THR A 292 -6.94 22.31 -22.25
CA THR A 292 -6.67 21.75 -23.58
C THR A 292 -5.33 20.99 -23.60
N PRO A 293 -5.10 20.08 -24.57
CA PRO A 293 -3.82 19.38 -24.70
C PRO A 293 -2.61 20.33 -24.79
N ALA A 294 -2.75 21.46 -25.50
CA ALA A 294 -1.69 22.46 -25.63
C ALA A 294 -1.39 23.15 -24.29
N GLN A 295 -2.40 23.56 -23.55
CA GLN A 295 -2.25 24.15 -22.21
C GLN A 295 -1.66 23.18 -21.22
N ARG A 296 -2.11 21.91 -21.24
CA ARG A 296 -1.54 20.84 -20.42
C ARG A 296 -0.05 20.67 -20.72
N ALA A 297 0.35 20.64 -21.99
CA ALA A 297 1.74 20.50 -22.40
C ALA A 297 2.63 21.70 -21.97
N ALA A 298 2.05 22.89 -21.79
CA ALA A 298 2.77 24.10 -21.36
C ALA A 298 3.05 24.12 -19.84
N LEU A 299 2.38 23.26 -19.04
CA LEU A 299 2.59 23.21 -17.59
C LEU A 299 3.98 22.65 -17.24
N PRO A 300 4.58 23.10 -16.12
CA PRO A 300 5.81 22.52 -15.60
C PRO A 300 5.62 21.04 -15.25
N GLU A 301 6.73 20.29 -15.27
CA GLU A 301 6.76 18.85 -15.03
C GLU A 301 7.60 18.50 -13.82
N TYR A 302 7.15 17.49 -13.06
CA TYR A 302 7.90 16.88 -11.97
C TYR A 302 7.84 15.35 -12.07
N ASN A 303 8.98 14.70 -11.81
CA ASN A 303 9.15 13.26 -11.98
C ASN A 303 9.92 12.68 -10.77
N SER A 304 9.29 12.62 -9.62
CA SER A 304 9.82 11.99 -8.39
C SER A 304 8.72 11.93 -7.32
N GLU A 305 9.12 11.49 -6.13
CA GLU A 305 8.27 11.46 -4.94
C GLU A 305 8.08 12.85 -4.30
N LEU A 306 6.96 13.03 -3.63
CA LEU A 306 6.62 14.26 -2.89
C LEU A 306 6.55 13.96 -1.38
N ILE A 307 7.61 13.38 -0.79
CA ILE A 307 7.67 13.10 0.65
C ILE A 307 8.05 14.36 1.45
N LEU A 308 7.59 14.43 2.70
CA LEU A 308 7.90 15.54 3.59
C LEU A 308 9.32 15.41 4.17
N LYS A 309 9.88 16.52 4.64
CA LYS A 309 11.25 16.58 5.18
C LYS A 309 11.34 15.87 6.54
N THR A 310 10.55 16.30 7.51
CA THR A 310 10.55 15.80 8.89
C THR A 310 9.16 15.35 9.31
N HIS A 311 8.14 16.18 9.06
CA HIS A 311 6.76 15.87 9.39
C HIS A 311 6.24 14.74 8.50
N GLY A 312 6.11 13.55 9.05
CA GLY A 312 5.78 12.31 8.34
C GLY A 312 6.83 11.20 8.47
N THR A 313 8.07 11.51 8.88
CA THR A 313 9.14 10.50 9.02
C THR A 313 8.83 9.45 10.11
N GLY A 314 8.14 9.83 11.17
CA GLY A 314 7.67 8.92 12.22
C GLY A 314 6.47 8.07 11.77
N CYS A 315 5.67 8.60 10.86
CA CYS A 315 4.47 7.93 10.35
C CYS A 315 4.75 6.57 9.71
N TYR A 316 5.94 6.36 9.17
CA TYR A 316 6.32 5.08 8.58
C TYR A 316 6.48 3.95 9.60
N THR A 317 6.54 4.26 10.91
CA THR A 317 6.79 3.28 11.97
C THR A 317 5.80 3.34 13.12
N SER A 318 5.32 4.53 13.53
CA SER A 318 4.40 4.72 14.66
C SER A 318 3.18 3.81 14.58
N GLN A 319 2.78 3.22 15.71
CA GLN A 319 1.70 2.22 15.79
C GLN A 319 1.97 1.04 14.85
N ALA A 320 3.07 0.34 15.10
CA ALA A 320 3.52 -0.80 14.29
C ALA A 320 2.46 -1.90 14.12
N ALA A 321 1.51 -2.02 15.05
CA ALA A 321 0.37 -2.92 14.94
C ALA A 321 -0.51 -2.60 13.72
N MET A 322 -0.80 -1.32 13.46
CA MET A 322 -1.60 -0.89 12.29
C MET A 322 -0.91 -1.27 10.99
N LYS A 323 0.41 -1.06 10.88
CA LYS A 323 1.20 -1.48 9.72
C LYS A 323 1.13 -2.99 9.49
N SER A 324 1.21 -3.75 10.59
CA SER A 324 1.13 -5.21 10.55
C SER A 324 -0.26 -5.70 10.15
N PHE A 325 -1.33 -5.13 10.71
CA PHE A 325 -2.71 -5.48 10.35
C PHE A 325 -3.01 -5.11 8.89
N ASN A 326 -2.66 -3.91 8.46
CA ASN A 326 -2.82 -3.51 7.07
C ASN A 326 -2.13 -4.50 6.11
N ARG A 327 -0.84 -4.84 6.33
CA ARG A 327 -0.10 -5.79 5.49
C ARG A 327 -0.76 -7.17 5.50
N GLN A 328 -1.20 -7.65 6.65
CA GLN A 328 -1.86 -8.96 6.77
C GLN A 328 -3.20 -8.97 6.03
N ASN A 329 -4.03 -7.91 6.16
CA ASN A 329 -5.29 -7.79 5.44
C ASN A 329 -5.07 -7.77 3.92
N GLU A 330 -4.14 -6.96 3.41
CA GLU A 330 -3.80 -6.91 1.99
C GLU A 330 -3.45 -8.28 1.41
N LEU A 331 -2.58 -9.02 2.12
CA LEU A 331 -2.09 -10.32 1.65
C LEU A 331 -3.13 -11.43 1.78
N LEU A 332 -3.91 -11.40 2.87
CA LEU A 332 -4.95 -12.40 3.09
C LEU A 332 -6.14 -12.19 2.17
N ALA A 333 -6.49 -10.94 1.86
CA ALA A 333 -7.51 -10.60 0.87
C ALA A 333 -7.14 -11.16 -0.52
N ASP A 334 -5.91 -10.92 -0.98
CA ASP A 334 -5.41 -11.47 -2.25
C ASP A 334 -5.43 -13.01 -2.25
N ASN A 335 -4.97 -13.65 -1.17
CA ASN A 335 -5.01 -15.10 -1.05
C ASN A 335 -6.44 -15.65 -1.10
N ALA A 336 -7.39 -14.99 -0.42
CA ALA A 336 -8.78 -15.41 -0.33
C ALA A 336 -9.50 -15.26 -1.68
N GLU A 337 -9.31 -14.13 -2.37
CA GLU A 337 -9.92 -13.88 -3.69
C GLU A 337 -9.46 -14.90 -4.72
N ARG A 338 -8.14 -15.19 -4.80
CA ARG A 338 -7.59 -16.19 -5.72
C ARG A 338 -8.12 -17.58 -5.44
N ALA A 339 -8.18 -17.99 -4.17
CA ALA A 339 -8.75 -19.27 -3.78
C ALA A 339 -10.26 -19.36 -4.09
N ALA A 340 -11.00 -18.25 -3.92
CA ALA A 340 -12.42 -18.19 -4.23
C ALA A 340 -12.71 -18.29 -5.73
N VAL A 341 -11.89 -17.64 -6.57
CA VAL A 341 -11.96 -17.80 -8.03
C VAL A 341 -11.72 -19.27 -8.42
N ALA A 342 -10.71 -19.92 -7.84
CA ALA A 342 -10.43 -21.32 -8.09
C ALA A 342 -11.59 -22.23 -7.65
N ALA A 343 -12.16 -21.99 -6.46
CA ALA A 343 -13.29 -22.75 -5.90
C ALA A 343 -14.55 -22.62 -6.75
N GLU A 344 -14.88 -21.44 -7.24
CA GLU A 344 -16.01 -21.23 -8.15
C GLU A 344 -15.78 -21.91 -9.50
N TYR A 345 -14.58 -21.76 -10.06
CA TYR A 345 -14.24 -22.38 -11.34
C TYR A 345 -14.40 -23.91 -11.34
N VAL A 346 -14.00 -24.57 -10.26
CA VAL A 346 -14.18 -26.05 -10.15
C VAL A 346 -15.60 -26.44 -9.73
N GLY A 347 -16.51 -25.50 -9.56
CA GLY A 347 -17.91 -25.72 -9.17
C GLY A 347 -18.11 -26.08 -7.69
N GLY A 348 -17.11 -25.88 -6.85
CA GLY A 348 -17.16 -26.26 -5.45
C GLY A 348 -17.86 -25.24 -4.54
N LEU A 349 -17.76 -23.94 -4.86
CA LEU A 349 -18.32 -22.86 -4.04
C LEU A 349 -18.48 -21.60 -4.87
N ALA A 350 -19.63 -20.91 -4.76
CA ALA A 350 -19.81 -19.61 -5.40
C ALA A 350 -18.89 -18.53 -4.82
N TYR A 351 -18.46 -17.60 -5.68
CA TYR A 351 -17.59 -16.48 -5.27
C TYR A 351 -18.33 -15.52 -4.31
N PRO A 352 -17.81 -15.30 -3.08
CA PRO A 352 -18.54 -14.54 -2.06
C PRO A 352 -18.29 -13.03 -2.18
N GLY A 353 -18.59 -12.43 -3.33
CA GLY A 353 -18.32 -11.03 -3.67
C GLY A 353 -18.77 -10.02 -2.60
N PRO A 354 -20.03 -10.05 -2.11
CA PRO A 354 -20.48 -9.10 -1.09
C PRO A 354 -19.66 -9.17 0.21
N ARG A 355 -19.32 -10.37 0.68
CA ARG A 355 -18.52 -10.58 1.90
C ARG A 355 -17.10 -10.08 1.74
N LEU A 356 -16.50 -10.31 0.58
CA LEU A 356 -15.15 -9.81 0.27
C LEU A 356 -15.15 -8.28 0.21
N ARG A 357 -16.13 -7.67 -0.46
CA ARG A 357 -16.26 -6.21 -0.55
C ARG A 357 -16.43 -5.57 0.83
N GLU A 358 -17.29 -6.13 1.68
CA GLU A 358 -17.46 -5.65 3.06
C GLU A 358 -16.14 -5.67 3.84
N ALA A 359 -15.39 -6.78 3.75
CA ALA A 359 -14.09 -6.90 4.40
C ALA A 359 -13.07 -5.89 3.84
N TRP A 360 -13.06 -5.70 2.51
CA TRP A 360 -12.21 -4.69 1.87
C TRP A 360 -12.54 -3.28 2.35
N VAL A 361 -13.77 -2.83 2.26
CA VAL A 361 -14.17 -1.47 2.67
C VAL A 361 -13.87 -1.24 4.13
N ARG A 362 -14.10 -2.26 5.00
CA ARG A 362 -13.86 -2.17 6.44
C ARG A 362 -12.40 -1.86 6.76
N PHE A 363 -11.41 -2.51 6.14
CA PHE A 363 -10.02 -2.19 6.45
C PHE A 363 -9.45 -1.05 5.60
N LEU A 364 -9.98 -0.79 4.40
CA LEU A 364 -9.49 0.28 3.54
C LEU A 364 -9.66 1.67 4.15
N TRP A 365 -10.74 1.93 4.89
CA TRP A 365 -10.90 3.24 5.50
C TRP A 365 -9.88 3.49 6.62
N HIS A 366 -9.36 2.42 7.27
CA HIS A 366 -8.28 2.49 8.25
C HIS A 366 -6.88 2.74 7.64
N GLN A 367 -6.77 2.78 6.33
CA GLN A 367 -5.59 3.34 5.67
C GLN A 367 -5.55 4.87 5.74
N PHE A 368 -6.54 5.46 6.40
CA PHE A 368 -6.66 6.88 6.70
C PHE A 368 -5.36 7.44 7.27
N HIS A 369 -5.02 8.70 6.88
CA HIS A 369 -3.69 9.27 7.09
C HIS A 369 -3.31 9.48 8.58
N ASP A 370 -4.24 9.55 9.53
CA ASP A 370 -3.92 9.54 10.96
C ASP A 370 -4.00 8.14 11.59
N ASP A 371 -4.77 7.23 11.00
CA ASP A 371 -4.98 5.90 11.54
C ASP A 371 -3.79 4.99 11.23
N LEU A 372 -3.55 4.71 9.94
CA LEU A 372 -2.42 3.88 9.51
C LEU A 372 -1.08 4.48 9.92
N THR A 373 -0.94 5.79 9.92
CA THR A 373 0.30 6.51 10.26
C THR A 373 0.64 6.49 11.75
N GLY A 374 -0.34 6.21 12.61
CA GLY A 374 -0.07 6.02 14.02
C GLY A 374 -0.26 7.27 14.89
N THR A 375 -1.04 8.23 14.44
CA THR A 375 -1.12 9.57 15.02
C THR A 375 -2.40 9.86 15.79
N CYS A 376 -3.37 8.93 15.78
CA CYS A 376 -4.60 9.00 16.54
C CYS A 376 -4.40 8.80 18.06
N ILE A 377 -5.44 9.18 18.83
CA ILE A 377 -5.54 8.86 20.26
C ILE A 377 -5.69 7.34 20.48
N PRO A 378 -5.29 6.82 21.67
CA PRO A 378 -5.40 5.39 21.96
C PRO A 378 -6.83 4.83 21.84
N GLN A 379 -7.85 5.63 22.13
CA GLN A 379 -9.25 5.20 22.03
C GLN A 379 -9.67 4.92 20.59
N ALA A 380 -9.16 5.70 19.61
CA ALA A 380 -9.42 5.48 18.20
C ALA A 380 -8.89 4.09 17.75
N TYR A 381 -7.70 3.70 18.21
CA TYR A 381 -7.11 2.40 17.86
C TYR A 381 -7.89 1.18 18.38
N GLN A 382 -8.75 1.35 19.38
CA GLN A 382 -9.64 0.25 19.79
C GLN A 382 -10.63 -0.11 18.68
N PHE A 383 -11.13 0.88 17.95
CA PHE A 383 -12.00 0.67 16.78
C PHE A 383 -11.20 0.13 15.60
N SER A 384 -10.05 0.75 15.30
CA SER A 384 -9.20 0.32 14.19
C SER A 384 -8.79 -1.14 14.30
N TRP A 385 -8.25 -1.56 15.45
CA TRP A 385 -7.84 -2.95 15.65
C TRP A 385 -9.02 -3.93 15.60
N ASN A 386 -10.20 -3.54 16.08
CA ASN A 386 -11.39 -4.37 15.97
C ASN A 386 -11.78 -4.61 14.51
N ASP A 387 -11.82 -3.56 13.70
CA ASP A 387 -12.19 -3.63 12.30
C ASP A 387 -11.14 -4.37 11.46
N GLU A 388 -9.86 -4.12 11.71
CA GLU A 388 -8.76 -4.84 11.08
C GLU A 388 -8.84 -6.35 11.35
N LEU A 389 -9.10 -6.75 12.62
CA LEU A 389 -9.27 -8.15 13.00
C LEU A 389 -10.56 -8.76 12.42
N ALA A 390 -11.65 -8.00 12.34
CA ALA A 390 -12.89 -8.46 11.73
C ALA A 390 -12.69 -8.75 10.23
N SER A 391 -11.98 -7.87 9.52
CA SER A 391 -11.62 -8.05 8.11
C SER A 391 -10.72 -9.27 7.91
N LEU A 392 -9.67 -9.44 8.74
CA LEU A 392 -8.81 -10.62 8.73
C LEU A 392 -9.61 -11.91 8.89
N ASN A 393 -10.55 -11.94 9.84
CA ASN A 393 -11.40 -13.11 10.08
C ASN A 393 -12.32 -13.40 8.89
N GLN A 394 -12.87 -12.38 8.24
CA GLN A 394 -13.70 -12.54 7.04
C GLN A 394 -12.88 -13.13 5.88
N PHE A 395 -11.70 -12.59 5.59
CA PHE A 395 -10.81 -13.12 4.55
C PHE A 395 -10.31 -14.53 4.86
N ALA A 396 -9.92 -14.81 6.12
CA ALA A 396 -9.52 -16.15 6.56
C ALA A 396 -10.65 -17.17 6.40
N GLY A 397 -11.88 -16.77 6.71
CA GLY A 397 -13.07 -17.59 6.49
C GLY A 397 -13.30 -17.91 5.01
N VAL A 398 -13.17 -16.92 4.13
CA VAL A 398 -13.26 -17.12 2.67
C VAL A 398 -12.15 -18.04 2.18
N LEU A 399 -10.89 -17.80 2.57
CA LEU A 399 -9.75 -18.64 2.20
C LEU A 399 -9.97 -20.09 2.63
N THR A 400 -10.39 -20.31 3.87
CA THR A 400 -10.63 -21.66 4.41
C THR A 400 -11.74 -22.37 3.66
N SER A 401 -12.90 -21.72 3.45
CA SER A 401 -14.04 -22.31 2.75
C SER A 401 -13.68 -22.64 1.30
N SER A 402 -12.99 -21.72 0.62
CA SER A 402 -12.59 -21.90 -0.79
C SER A 402 -11.55 -23.01 -0.94
N THR A 403 -10.55 -23.08 -0.06
CA THR A 403 -9.56 -24.15 -0.06
C THR A 403 -10.21 -25.51 0.24
N SER A 404 -11.16 -25.57 1.20
CA SER A 404 -11.91 -26.80 1.48
C SER A 404 -12.72 -27.26 0.28
N ALA A 405 -13.37 -26.33 -0.44
CA ALA A 405 -14.15 -26.64 -1.65
C ALA A 405 -13.25 -27.23 -2.77
N VAL A 406 -12.07 -26.64 -3.01
CA VAL A 406 -11.12 -27.20 -3.98
C VAL A 406 -10.57 -28.56 -3.49
N SER A 407 -10.26 -28.67 -2.18
CA SER A 407 -9.73 -29.90 -1.57
C SER A 407 -10.69 -31.09 -1.70
N SER A 408 -12.01 -30.85 -1.58
CA SER A 408 -13.03 -31.91 -1.74
C SER A 408 -13.09 -32.50 -3.15
N LEU A 409 -12.50 -31.87 -4.14
CA LEU A 409 -12.41 -32.34 -5.52
C LEU A 409 -11.03 -32.86 -5.90
N LEU A 410 -10.01 -32.66 -5.07
CA LEU A 410 -8.70 -33.24 -5.24
C LEU A 410 -8.69 -34.72 -4.81
N ASP A 411 -7.88 -35.56 -5.44
CA ASP A 411 -7.61 -36.93 -5.00
C ASP A 411 -6.66 -36.88 -3.81
N THR A 412 -7.24 -36.96 -2.61
CA THR A 412 -6.52 -36.99 -1.33
C THR A 412 -6.36 -38.40 -0.79
N ASP A 413 -6.78 -39.44 -1.52
CA ASP A 413 -6.65 -40.83 -1.09
C ASP A 413 -5.17 -41.26 -1.04
N GLY A 414 -4.80 -41.98 0.01
CA GLY A 414 -3.45 -42.43 0.20
C GLY A 414 -3.11 -42.77 1.65
N GLN A 415 -1.88 -43.24 1.87
CA GLN A 415 -1.40 -43.59 3.19
C GLN A 415 -0.97 -42.38 4.00
N GLY A 416 -1.54 -42.19 5.19
CA GLY A 416 -1.21 -41.10 6.13
C GLY A 416 -2.31 -40.03 6.18
N THR A 417 -2.00 -38.91 6.81
CA THR A 417 -2.92 -37.77 6.90
C THR A 417 -2.71 -36.84 5.70
N PRO A 418 -3.73 -36.62 4.86
CA PRO A 418 -3.60 -35.73 3.72
C PRO A 418 -3.53 -34.27 4.15
N VAL A 419 -2.67 -33.52 3.50
CA VAL A 419 -2.47 -32.07 3.65
C VAL A 419 -2.45 -31.46 2.26
N VAL A 420 -3.35 -30.51 2.00
CA VAL A 420 -3.37 -29.73 0.78
C VAL A 420 -2.57 -28.46 0.99
N VAL A 421 -1.56 -28.25 0.15
CA VAL A 421 -0.72 -27.05 0.16
C VAL A 421 -1.22 -26.10 -0.91
N TYR A 422 -1.56 -24.90 -0.52
CA TYR A 422 -1.97 -23.81 -1.40
C TYR A 422 -0.84 -22.80 -1.63
N ASN A 423 -0.60 -22.49 -2.90
CA ASN A 423 0.32 -21.44 -3.35
C ASN A 423 -0.49 -20.30 -3.97
N PRO A 424 -0.58 -19.12 -3.36
CA PRO A 424 -1.30 -17.99 -3.93
C PRO A 424 -0.55 -17.27 -5.06
N LEU A 425 0.79 -17.41 -5.15
CA LEU A 425 1.59 -16.66 -6.11
C LEU A 425 1.46 -17.22 -7.54
N SER A 426 1.63 -16.34 -8.53
CA SER A 426 1.55 -16.65 -9.96
C SER A 426 2.80 -17.32 -10.52
N THR A 427 3.60 -17.97 -9.68
CA THR A 427 4.78 -18.75 -10.05
C THR A 427 4.77 -20.09 -9.34
N THR A 428 5.14 -21.16 -10.03
CA THR A 428 5.46 -22.43 -9.37
C THR A 428 6.65 -22.20 -8.45
N ARG A 429 6.58 -22.66 -7.21
CA ARG A 429 7.68 -22.49 -6.26
C ARG A 429 7.87 -23.66 -5.33
N ARG A 430 9.08 -23.77 -4.83
CA ARG A 430 9.48 -24.70 -3.79
C ARG A 430 9.84 -23.91 -2.54
N ASP A 431 9.18 -24.19 -1.43
CA ASP A 431 9.38 -23.45 -0.17
C ASP A 431 9.04 -24.33 1.04
N VAL A 432 9.43 -23.90 2.25
CA VAL A 432 9.09 -24.59 3.48
C VAL A 432 7.63 -24.33 3.83
N VAL A 433 6.88 -25.38 4.07
CA VAL A 433 5.54 -25.36 4.65
C VAL A 433 5.65 -25.60 6.14
N ASP A 434 4.94 -24.78 6.93
CA ASP A 434 4.80 -24.91 8.37
C ASP A 434 3.35 -25.28 8.68
N ALA A 435 3.10 -26.57 8.96
CA ALA A 435 1.75 -27.11 9.13
C ALA A 435 1.55 -27.70 10.52
N THR A 436 0.39 -27.43 11.12
CA THR A 436 -0.07 -28.17 12.31
C THR A 436 -1.04 -29.23 11.86
N VAL A 437 -0.68 -30.51 12.06
CA VAL A 437 -1.43 -31.66 11.57
C VAL A 437 -1.92 -32.51 12.73
N ARG A 438 -3.21 -32.85 12.72
CA ARG A 438 -3.81 -33.80 13.67
C ARG A 438 -3.50 -35.21 13.17
N LEU A 439 -2.50 -35.84 13.76
CA LEU A 439 -2.13 -37.22 13.49
C LEU A 439 -2.96 -38.15 14.39
N ALA A 440 -3.16 -39.40 13.96
CA ALA A 440 -3.89 -40.42 14.75
C ALA A 440 -3.25 -40.64 16.14
N ALA A 441 -1.93 -40.47 16.23
CA ALA A 441 -1.19 -40.42 17.50
C ALA A 441 -0.03 -39.41 17.34
N PRO A 442 0.38 -38.74 18.45
CA PRO A 442 1.57 -37.89 18.43
C PRO A 442 2.78 -38.67 17.96
N ALA A 443 3.56 -38.09 17.04
CA ALA A 443 4.74 -38.74 16.46
C ALA A 443 5.99 -37.87 16.67
N ALA A 444 7.06 -38.52 17.13
CA ALA A 444 8.37 -37.87 17.26
C ALA A 444 9.05 -37.65 15.90
N SER A 445 8.65 -38.41 14.89
CA SER A 445 9.11 -38.25 13.49
C SER A 445 7.97 -38.48 12.52
N VAL A 446 8.05 -37.84 11.38
CA VAL A 446 7.10 -38.00 10.27
C VAL A 446 7.86 -38.10 8.96
N ARG A 447 7.22 -38.74 7.99
CA ARG A 447 7.60 -38.72 6.59
C ARG A 447 6.49 -38.02 5.80
N VAL A 448 6.84 -37.00 5.04
CA VAL A 448 5.89 -36.33 4.14
C VAL A 448 6.13 -36.79 2.71
N VAL A 449 5.09 -37.24 2.05
CA VAL A 449 5.11 -37.76 0.69
C VAL A 449 4.32 -36.84 -0.23
N ASP A 450 4.93 -36.42 -1.32
CA ASP A 450 4.25 -35.75 -2.42
C ASP A 450 3.32 -36.75 -3.13
N ALA A 451 2.03 -36.58 -3.01
CA ALA A 451 1.04 -37.52 -3.50
C ALA A 451 1.08 -37.71 -5.03
N ALA A 452 1.43 -36.68 -5.79
CA ALA A 452 1.50 -36.74 -7.26
C ALA A 452 2.69 -37.57 -7.77
N THR A 453 3.81 -37.55 -7.03
CA THR A 453 5.05 -38.23 -7.46
C THR A 453 5.34 -39.49 -6.66
N GLY A 454 4.70 -39.70 -5.53
CA GLY A 454 4.98 -40.77 -4.59
C GLY A 454 6.33 -40.63 -3.85
N ARG A 455 7.02 -39.51 -3.98
CA ARG A 455 8.35 -39.29 -3.41
C ARG A 455 8.27 -38.60 -2.05
N ALA A 456 9.11 -39.05 -1.12
CA ALA A 456 9.27 -38.34 0.14
C ALA A 456 9.98 -37.00 -0.07
N VAL A 457 9.57 -36.00 0.72
CA VAL A 457 10.18 -34.66 0.73
C VAL A 457 10.88 -34.43 2.08
N PRO A 458 11.91 -33.54 2.16
CA PRO A 458 12.53 -33.18 3.43
C PRO A 458 11.46 -32.71 4.42
N SER A 459 11.38 -33.36 5.58
CA SER A 459 10.34 -33.10 6.59
C SER A 459 10.84 -33.32 8.01
N GLN A 460 10.31 -32.58 8.98
CA GLN A 460 10.68 -32.66 10.38
C GLN A 460 9.51 -32.27 11.30
N VAL A 461 9.48 -32.88 12.48
CA VAL A 461 8.62 -32.43 13.59
C VAL A 461 9.38 -31.34 14.36
N VAL A 462 8.71 -30.21 14.64
CA VAL A 462 9.29 -29.10 15.42
C VAL A 462 8.55 -28.87 16.73
N GLY A 463 7.48 -29.57 16.98
CA GLY A 463 6.76 -29.53 18.26
C GLY A 463 5.41 -30.22 18.19
N THR A 464 4.81 -30.42 19.36
CA THR A 464 3.44 -30.92 19.51
C THR A 464 2.68 -29.96 20.41
N THR A 465 1.46 -29.65 20.03
CA THR A 465 0.54 -28.77 20.75
C THR A 465 -0.77 -29.51 21.02
N ALA A 466 -1.67 -28.92 21.81
CA ALA A 466 -3.00 -29.47 22.05
C ALA A 466 -3.84 -29.64 20.76
N VAL A 467 -3.52 -28.86 19.71
CA VAL A 467 -4.26 -28.87 18.42
C VAL A 467 -3.63 -29.78 17.37
N GLY A 468 -2.41 -30.28 17.56
CA GLY A 468 -1.73 -31.17 16.62
C GLY A 468 -0.20 -31.15 16.69
N THR A 469 0.41 -31.93 15.83
CA THR A 469 1.86 -31.99 15.63
C THR A 469 2.28 -30.95 14.60
N ARG A 470 3.22 -30.07 14.95
CA ARG A 470 3.77 -29.08 14.03
C ARG A 470 4.87 -29.69 13.19
N VAL A 471 4.64 -29.71 11.90
CA VAL A 471 5.50 -30.35 10.88
C VAL A 471 6.00 -29.29 9.90
N LEU A 472 7.31 -29.26 9.70
CA LEU A 472 7.92 -28.53 8.57
C LEU A 472 8.23 -29.52 7.46
N PHE A 473 7.93 -29.12 6.23
CA PHE A 473 8.36 -29.88 5.05
C PHE A 473 8.57 -28.99 3.83
N LEU A 474 9.42 -29.43 2.92
CA LEU A 474 9.73 -28.70 1.71
C LEU A 474 8.74 -29.11 0.60
N ALA A 475 7.81 -28.21 0.25
CA ALA A 475 6.80 -28.46 -0.76
C ALA A 475 7.10 -27.68 -2.05
N GLU A 476 6.86 -28.33 -3.19
CA GLU A 476 6.74 -27.67 -4.49
C GLU A 476 5.25 -27.60 -4.84
N ALA A 477 4.73 -26.39 -5.05
CA ALA A 477 3.32 -26.16 -5.37
C ALA A 477 3.18 -25.32 -6.65
N PRO A 478 2.17 -25.62 -7.50
CA PRO A 478 1.97 -24.92 -8.76
C PRO A 478 1.51 -23.47 -8.56
N SER A 479 1.61 -22.67 -9.61
CA SER A 479 1.14 -21.29 -9.68
C SER A 479 -0.36 -21.19 -9.39
N VAL A 480 -0.77 -20.27 -8.52
CA VAL A 480 -2.16 -20.08 -8.06
C VAL A 480 -2.87 -21.43 -7.92
N GLY A 481 -2.26 -22.32 -7.09
CA GLY A 481 -2.64 -23.71 -7.16
C GLY A 481 -2.52 -24.48 -5.86
N PHE A 482 -2.97 -25.72 -5.93
CA PHE A 482 -3.13 -26.65 -4.82
C PHE A 482 -2.39 -27.95 -5.12
N LYS A 483 -1.79 -28.55 -4.11
CA LYS A 483 -1.12 -29.85 -4.24
C LYS A 483 -1.25 -30.67 -2.98
N VAL A 484 -1.48 -31.97 -3.17
CA VAL A 484 -1.71 -32.94 -2.09
C VAL A 484 -0.39 -33.55 -1.63
N PHE A 485 -0.21 -33.58 -0.30
CA PHE A 485 0.85 -34.28 0.40
C PHE A 485 0.25 -35.19 1.49
N HIS A 486 0.94 -36.28 1.81
CA HIS A 486 0.53 -37.16 2.92
C HIS A 486 1.57 -37.15 4.04
N VAL A 487 1.12 -36.89 5.28
CA VAL A 487 1.96 -36.93 6.48
C VAL A 487 1.81 -38.30 7.11
N VAL A 488 2.85 -39.11 7.04
CA VAL A 488 2.90 -40.48 7.59
C VAL A 488 3.68 -40.46 8.90
N SER A 489 3.09 -40.96 9.96
CA SER A 489 3.73 -41.07 11.30
C SER A 489 4.82 -42.12 11.30
N GLY A 490 5.93 -41.85 11.98
CA GLY A 490 7.07 -42.77 12.14
C GLY A 490 8.17 -42.59 11.10
N ALA A 491 9.30 -43.27 11.33
CA ALA A 491 10.42 -43.36 10.39
C ALA A 491 10.09 -44.31 9.26
N ALA A 492 10.74 -44.12 8.09
CA ALA A 492 10.58 -45.02 6.95
C ALA A 492 10.98 -46.47 7.36
N THR A 493 10.20 -47.43 6.92
CA THR A 493 10.57 -48.85 7.01
C THR A 493 11.79 -49.11 6.12
N VAL A 494 12.50 -50.20 6.33
CA VAL A 494 13.67 -50.58 5.53
C VAL A 494 13.32 -50.74 4.05
N ALA A 495 12.12 -51.20 3.72
CA ALA A 495 11.63 -51.30 2.35
C ALA A 495 11.32 -49.93 1.74
N GLU A 496 10.71 -49.05 2.49
CA GLU A 496 10.41 -47.66 2.08
C GLU A 496 11.68 -46.81 1.99
N ALA A 497 12.66 -47.04 2.88
CA ALA A 497 13.96 -46.38 2.82
C ALA A 497 14.79 -46.85 1.58
N LYS A 498 14.53 -48.04 1.06
CA LYS A 498 15.12 -48.49 -0.22
C LYS A 498 14.40 -47.90 -1.42
N ALA A 499 13.07 -47.71 -1.33
CA ALA A 499 12.26 -47.13 -2.40
C ALA A 499 12.35 -45.59 -2.44
N SER A 500 12.63 -44.97 -1.33
CA SER A 500 12.82 -43.52 -1.17
C SER A 500 13.95 -43.31 -0.15
N PRO A 501 15.22 -43.33 -0.58
CA PRO A 501 16.33 -43.13 0.33
C PRO A 501 16.18 -41.82 1.07
N ASN A 502 16.69 -41.75 2.32
CA ASN A 502 16.71 -40.53 3.11
C ASN A 502 17.06 -39.35 2.19
N VAL A 503 16.11 -38.40 2.06
CA VAL A 503 16.33 -37.23 1.21
C VAL A 503 17.59 -36.53 1.73
N PRO A 504 18.67 -36.44 0.93
CA PRO A 504 19.92 -35.85 1.39
C PRO A 504 19.62 -34.39 1.76
N THR A 505 20.10 -33.96 2.92
CA THR A 505 20.04 -32.55 3.32
C THR A 505 21.44 -31.96 3.32
N SER A 506 21.55 -30.73 2.81
CA SER A 506 22.75 -29.90 2.90
C SER A 506 22.83 -29.14 4.24
N LEU A 507 21.77 -29.17 5.04
CA LEU A 507 21.63 -28.38 6.26
C LEU A 507 22.55 -28.85 7.38
N LYS A 508 23.23 -27.88 7.98
CA LYS A 508 24.02 -28.06 9.20
C LYS A 508 23.70 -26.95 10.17
N VAL A 509 23.69 -27.26 11.45
CA VAL A 509 23.46 -26.29 12.53
C VAL A 509 24.33 -26.62 13.73
N THR A 510 24.97 -25.60 14.30
CA THR A 510 25.70 -25.67 15.58
C THR A 510 25.11 -24.63 16.54
N ALA A 511 25.71 -24.41 17.68
CA ALA A 511 25.25 -23.39 18.62
C ALA A 511 25.33 -21.96 18.05
N ASN A 512 26.19 -21.72 17.07
CA ASN A 512 26.50 -20.40 16.52
C ASN A 512 26.64 -20.37 15.00
N SER A 513 26.17 -21.39 14.30
CA SER A 513 26.22 -21.39 12.81
C SER A 513 25.09 -22.17 12.20
N LEU A 514 24.65 -21.71 11.01
CA LEU A 514 23.70 -22.39 10.12
C LEU A 514 24.35 -22.49 8.73
N GLU A 515 24.13 -23.61 8.05
CA GLU A 515 24.69 -23.84 6.73
C GLU A 515 23.74 -24.64 5.86
N ASN A 516 23.63 -24.28 4.59
CA ASN A 516 23.06 -25.10 3.52
C ASN A 516 24.02 -25.16 2.32
N ASN A 517 23.56 -25.71 1.19
CA ASN A 517 24.37 -25.79 -0.03
C ASN A 517 24.77 -24.40 -0.59
N ARG A 518 24.04 -23.33 -0.27
CA ARG A 518 24.27 -21.98 -0.79
C ARG A 518 24.89 -21.03 0.23
N LEU A 519 24.39 -21.01 1.44
CA LEU A 519 24.76 -20.02 2.46
C LEU A 519 25.44 -20.67 3.66
N SER A 520 26.41 -19.95 4.24
CA SER A 520 27.00 -20.23 5.53
C SER A 520 26.83 -19.01 6.43
N VAL A 521 26.17 -19.17 7.57
CA VAL A 521 25.79 -18.09 8.50
C VAL A 521 26.53 -18.31 9.82
N ARG A 522 27.08 -17.22 10.39
CA ARG A 522 27.74 -17.24 11.72
C ARG A 522 27.10 -16.20 12.63
N ILE A 523 26.97 -16.58 13.89
CA ILE A 523 26.49 -15.73 14.97
C ILE A 523 27.65 -15.53 15.93
N ASP A 524 27.91 -14.28 16.33
CA ASP A 524 28.99 -13.93 17.24
C ASP A 524 28.62 -14.07 18.72
N ALA A 525 29.53 -13.66 19.61
CA ALA A 525 29.35 -13.71 21.04
C ALA A 525 28.27 -12.74 21.58
N ASN A 526 27.90 -11.71 20.80
CA ASN A 526 26.81 -10.79 21.12
C ASN A 526 25.45 -11.28 20.62
N GLY A 527 25.42 -12.41 19.92
CA GLY A 527 24.22 -12.97 19.31
C GLY A 527 23.82 -12.30 17.99
N ASP A 528 24.71 -11.52 17.39
CA ASP A 528 24.51 -10.86 16.12
C ASP A 528 24.95 -11.75 14.97
N ILE A 529 24.25 -11.66 13.83
CA ILE A 529 24.68 -12.33 12.60
C ILE A 529 25.92 -11.60 12.12
N SER A 530 27.10 -12.23 12.30
CA SER A 530 28.39 -11.62 12.01
C SER A 530 28.95 -11.97 10.62
N SER A 531 28.38 -12.99 9.96
CA SER A 531 28.79 -13.40 8.62
C SER A 531 27.64 -14.11 7.92
N ILE A 532 27.44 -13.80 6.65
CA ILE A 532 26.61 -14.53 5.70
C ILE A 532 27.46 -14.72 4.44
N TYR A 533 28.06 -15.89 4.27
CA TYR A 533 28.86 -16.19 3.09
C TYR A 533 28.02 -16.91 2.03
N ASP A 534 27.89 -16.30 0.86
CA ASP A 534 27.26 -16.90 -0.32
C ASP A 534 28.30 -17.76 -1.07
N LYS A 535 28.10 -19.08 -1.04
CA LYS A 535 29.02 -20.08 -1.65
C LYS A 535 28.97 -20.07 -3.17
N GLU A 536 27.83 -19.68 -3.75
CA GLU A 536 27.67 -19.58 -5.21
C GLU A 536 28.39 -18.32 -5.71
N ALA A 537 28.14 -17.19 -5.09
CA ALA A 537 28.82 -15.93 -5.38
C ALA A 537 30.27 -15.91 -4.88
N LYS A 538 30.67 -16.84 -3.99
CA LYS A 538 31.96 -16.91 -3.30
C LYS A 538 32.31 -15.59 -2.60
N ARG A 539 31.31 -15.00 -1.93
CA ARG A 539 31.40 -13.66 -1.35
C ARG A 539 30.72 -13.57 0.00
N GLU A 540 31.33 -12.78 0.90
CA GLU A 540 30.68 -12.36 2.13
C GLU A 540 29.64 -11.27 1.83
N LEU A 541 28.46 -11.33 2.47
CA LEU A 541 27.43 -10.34 2.32
C LEU A 541 27.59 -9.18 3.31
N LEU A 542 28.15 -9.45 4.49
CA LEU A 542 28.25 -8.51 5.60
C LEU A 542 29.66 -7.99 5.76
N LYS A 543 29.83 -6.67 5.88
CA LYS A 543 31.08 -5.99 6.24
C LYS A 543 31.32 -6.03 7.75
N ALA A 544 30.25 -6.00 8.54
CA ALA A 544 30.23 -6.07 10.00
C ALA A 544 28.93 -6.74 10.47
N PRO A 545 28.80 -7.11 11.77
CA PRO A 545 27.59 -7.76 12.27
C PRO A 545 26.33 -6.93 12.08
N ILE A 546 25.20 -7.63 11.86
CA ILE A 546 23.85 -7.03 11.87
C ILE A 546 23.46 -6.76 13.31
N MET A 547 23.32 -5.49 13.68
CA MET A 547 23.04 -5.07 15.05
C MET A 547 21.64 -4.49 15.22
N LEU A 548 21.05 -4.72 16.38
CA LEU A 548 19.88 -3.99 16.84
C LEU A 548 20.32 -2.75 17.63
N GLU A 549 19.99 -1.57 17.12
CA GLU A 549 20.38 -0.26 17.66
C GLU A 549 19.23 0.37 18.42
N LEU A 550 19.43 0.67 19.69
CA LEU A 550 18.55 1.51 20.50
C LEU A 550 19.04 2.96 20.46
N ARG A 551 18.15 3.88 20.09
CA ARG A 551 18.45 5.31 19.99
C ARG A 551 17.51 6.10 20.87
N ASP A 552 17.97 7.24 21.39
CA ASP A 552 17.08 8.21 22.04
C ASP A 552 16.15 8.82 20.99
N ASN A 553 14.91 9.05 21.38
CA ASN A 553 13.88 9.48 20.44
C ASN A 553 13.12 10.74 20.95
N PRO A 554 13.81 11.87 21.10
CA PRO A 554 13.13 13.13 21.37
C PRO A 554 12.37 13.58 20.12
N SER A 555 11.09 13.91 20.25
CA SER A 555 10.27 14.31 19.11
C SER A 555 9.21 15.34 19.54
N PRO A 556 9.57 16.56 19.79
CA PRO A 556 8.65 17.67 19.90
C PRO A 556 8.67 18.53 18.62
N PRO A 557 7.57 19.11 18.19
CA PRO A 557 6.25 19.14 18.79
C PRO A 557 5.28 18.03 18.34
N TRP A 558 5.67 17.21 17.33
CA TRP A 558 4.83 16.20 16.67
C TRP A 558 5.37 14.77 16.89
N PRO A 559 5.18 14.18 18.10
CA PRO A 559 5.93 13.00 18.51
C PRO A 559 5.78 11.78 17.61
N ALA A 560 4.54 11.37 17.26
CA ALA A 560 4.31 10.19 16.42
C ALA A 560 4.60 10.45 14.94
N TRP A 561 4.49 11.70 14.49
CA TRP A 561 4.73 12.09 13.09
C TRP A 561 6.20 12.17 12.73
N GLU A 562 7.08 12.40 13.71
CA GLU A 562 8.44 12.84 13.43
C GLU A 562 9.50 11.95 14.09
N VAL A 563 10.48 11.54 13.31
CA VAL A 563 11.79 11.10 13.74
C VAL A 563 12.78 12.16 13.29
N LEU A 564 13.51 12.76 14.23
CA LEU A 564 14.41 13.88 13.90
C LEU A 564 15.68 13.40 13.20
N TYR A 565 16.21 14.21 12.28
CA TYR A 565 17.47 13.94 11.60
C TYR A 565 18.60 13.66 12.58
N ASP A 566 18.75 14.48 13.63
CA ASP A 566 19.78 14.32 14.66
C ASP A 566 19.64 12.97 15.41
N THR A 567 18.42 12.48 15.63
CA THR A 567 18.18 11.15 16.20
C THR A 567 18.72 10.04 15.30
N VAL A 568 18.55 10.18 14.00
CA VAL A 568 19.01 9.19 13.01
C VAL A 568 20.53 9.25 12.83
N GLN A 569 21.13 10.44 12.94
CA GLN A 569 22.58 10.61 12.78
C GLN A 569 23.38 10.33 14.07
N ALA A 570 22.80 10.51 15.24
CA ALA A 570 23.47 10.25 16.51
C ALA A 570 23.95 8.78 16.59
N PRO A 571 25.00 8.47 17.31
CA PRO A 571 25.36 7.09 17.65
C PRO A 571 24.20 6.39 18.36
N ALA A 572 24.12 5.06 18.24
CA ALA A 572 23.21 4.29 19.08
C ALA A 572 23.50 4.52 20.55
N ARG A 573 22.43 4.71 21.35
CA ARG A 573 22.58 4.80 22.82
C ARG A 573 23.05 3.48 23.41
N GLU A 574 22.57 2.37 22.84
CA GLU A 574 22.82 1.02 23.30
C GLU A 574 22.66 0.04 22.12
N TYR A 575 23.48 -1.01 22.11
CA TYR A 575 23.29 -2.15 21.22
C TYR A 575 22.71 -3.33 22.01
N VAL A 576 21.76 -4.04 21.42
CA VAL A 576 21.15 -5.20 22.07
C VAL A 576 22.15 -6.36 22.07
N ALA A 577 22.65 -6.74 23.24
CA ALA A 577 23.72 -7.72 23.40
C ALA A 577 23.41 -8.74 24.53
N ASN A 578 24.43 -9.47 25.01
CA ASN A 578 24.35 -10.47 26.08
C ASN A 578 23.32 -11.58 25.78
N PRO A 579 23.56 -12.40 24.75
CA PRO A 579 22.64 -13.42 24.29
C PRO A 579 22.60 -14.68 25.14
N THR A 580 21.45 -15.33 25.11
CA THR A 580 21.34 -16.78 25.33
C THR A 580 20.92 -17.39 23.99
N THR A 581 21.68 -18.37 23.51
CA THR A 581 21.45 -19.01 22.22
C THR A 581 21.07 -20.47 22.39
N ARG A 582 20.14 -20.96 21.54
CA ARG A 582 19.78 -22.38 21.49
C ARG A 582 19.40 -22.81 20.07
N VAL A 583 19.74 -24.02 19.69
CA VAL A 583 19.27 -24.62 18.42
C VAL A 583 17.84 -25.09 18.62
N VAL A 584 16.91 -24.55 17.83
CA VAL A 584 15.47 -24.83 17.92
C VAL A 584 14.94 -25.72 16.79
N GLU A 585 15.64 -25.74 15.62
CA GLU A 585 15.32 -26.62 14.50
C GLU A 585 16.60 -27.24 13.93
N ARG A 586 16.55 -28.55 13.57
CA ARG A 586 17.76 -29.32 13.20
C ARG A 586 17.70 -29.95 11.79
N GLY A 587 16.76 -29.52 10.93
CA GLY A 587 16.59 -30.05 9.58
C GLY A 587 15.79 -31.36 9.54
N PRO A 588 15.55 -31.97 8.35
CA PRO A 588 16.15 -31.66 7.04
C PRO A 588 15.41 -30.62 6.19
N ALA A 589 14.29 -30.07 6.64
CA ALA A 589 13.59 -29.03 5.87
C ALA A 589 14.11 -27.61 6.17
N ARG A 590 14.40 -27.35 7.45
CA ARG A 590 14.91 -26.05 7.93
C ARG A 590 15.75 -26.24 9.20
N VAL A 591 16.78 -25.41 9.36
CA VAL A 591 17.53 -25.27 10.61
C VAL A 591 17.29 -23.88 11.20
N ALA A 592 17.32 -23.79 12.54
CA ALA A 592 17.10 -22.50 13.22
C ALA A 592 17.86 -22.42 14.55
N ILE A 593 18.35 -21.20 14.81
CA ILE A 593 18.93 -20.77 16.08
C ILE A 593 18.05 -19.66 16.66
N GLU A 594 17.67 -19.81 17.91
CA GLU A 594 17.02 -18.77 18.70
C GLU A 594 18.06 -18.03 19.54
N VAL A 595 18.02 -16.72 19.50
CA VAL A 595 18.86 -15.80 20.26
C VAL A 595 17.94 -14.92 21.11
N THR A 596 18.03 -15.04 22.43
CA THR A 596 17.27 -14.20 23.39
C THR A 596 18.22 -13.20 24.02
N ARG A 597 17.86 -11.90 23.99
CA ARG A 597 18.63 -10.79 24.54
C ARG A 597 17.73 -9.85 25.34
N ARG A 598 18.33 -8.99 26.17
CA ARG A 598 17.63 -7.96 26.93
C ARG A 598 18.37 -6.65 26.89
N ALA A 599 17.66 -5.56 26.67
CA ALA A 599 18.20 -4.19 26.69
C ALA A 599 17.09 -3.21 27.06
N ALA A 600 17.41 -2.14 27.79
CA ALA A 600 16.51 -1.05 28.17
C ALA A 600 15.13 -1.52 28.69
N GLY A 601 15.08 -2.60 29.47
CA GLY A 601 13.84 -3.19 30.01
C GLY A 601 13.06 -4.10 29.07
N SER A 602 13.40 -4.15 27.78
CA SER A 602 12.78 -4.96 26.76
C SER A 602 13.45 -6.33 26.59
N THR A 603 12.69 -7.29 26.05
CA THR A 603 13.18 -8.62 25.70
C THR A 603 13.08 -8.83 24.19
N PHE A 604 14.14 -9.32 23.58
CA PHE A 604 14.27 -9.57 22.15
C PHE A 604 14.53 -11.05 21.94
N VAL A 605 13.67 -11.72 21.19
CA VAL A 605 13.85 -13.11 20.75
C VAL A 605 13.93 -13.11 19.24
N GLN A 606 15.11 -13.42 18.69
CA GLN A 606 15.33 -13.55 17.26
C GLN A 606 15.48 -15.03 16.91
N THR A 607 14.67 -15.53 15.97
CA THR A 607 14.83 -16.87 15.42
C THR A 607 15.42 -16.75 14.01
N ILE A 608 16.70 -17.10 13.90
CA ILE A 608 17.47 -17.05 12.63
C ILE A 608 17.28 -18.39 11.94
N ARG A 609 16.76 -18.38 10.73
CA ARG A 609 16.31 -19.56 9.99
C ARG A 609 17.02 -19.69 8.65
N LEU A 610 17.34 -20.94 8.27
CA LEU A 610 17.88 -21.28 6.96
C LEU A 610 17.20 -22.54 6.44
N ALA A 611 16.54 -22.44 5.28
CA ALA A 611 15.84 -23.54 4.64
C ALA A 611 16.78 -24.41 3.77
N GLU A 612 16.39 -25.66 3.54
CA GLU A 612 17.07 -26.52 2.56
C GLU A 612 16.96 -25.91 1.15
N GLY A 613 18.10 -25.66 0.53
CA GLY A 613 18.17 -25.01 -0.78
C GLY A 613 17.74 -23.54 -0.80
N GLY A 614 17.50 -22.94 0.38
CA GLY A 614 17.13 -21.54 0.50
C GLY A 614 18.27 -20.58 0.15
N ASP A 615 17.92 -19.44 -0.43
CA ASP A 615 18.84 -18.42 -0.92
C ASP A 615 18.78 -17.10 -0.12
N ARG A 616 18.12 -17.13 1.06
CA ARG A 616 18.02 -16.02 2.01
C ARG A 616 18.09 -16.52 3.45
N VAL A 617 18.45 -15.64 4.33
CA VAL A 617 18.41 -15.85 5.80
C VAL A 617 17.22 -15.11 6.36
N ASP A 618 16.26 -15.83 6.91
CA ASP A 618 15.07 -15.24 7.53
C ASP A 618 15.31 -15.03 9.04
N VAL A 619 14.94 -13.86 9.57
CA VAL A 619 15.06 -13.50 10.98
C VAL A 619 13.70 -13.08 11.50
N GLU A 620 13.02 -14.00 12.18
CA GLU A 620 11.79 -13.68 12.92
C GLU A 620 12.14 -13.02 14.24
N ASN A 621 11.45 -11.94 14.55
CA ASN A 621 11.63 -11.17 15.77
C ASN A 621 10.35 -11.21 16.62
N LEU A 622 10.49 -11.61 17.88
CA LEU A 622 9.49 -11.43 18.93
C LEU A 622 10.07 -10.45 19.94
N VAL A 623 9.46 -9.30 20.09
CA VAL A 623 9.95 -8.26 21.00
C VAL A 623 8.87 -7.94 22.04
N ASP A 624 9.21 -8.13 23.34
CA ASP A 624 8.42 -7.56 24.43
C ASP A 624 9.00 -6.18 24.75
N TRP A 625 8.42 -5.17 24.08
CA TRP A 625 8.95 -3.81 24.07
C TRP A 625 8.48 -3.02 25.29
N LYS A 626 9.42 -2.55 26.09
CA LYS A 626 9.19 -1.77 27.31
C LYS A 626 10.11 -0.56 27.41
N SER A 627 10.71 -0.15 26.31
CA SER A 627 11.69 0.94 26.25
C SER A 627 11.01 2.25 25.82
N PRO A 628 10.57 3.10 26.75
CA PRO A 628 10.02 4.40 26.39
C PRO A 628 11.09 5.30 25.79
N ASN A 629 10.70 6.36 25.09
CA ASN A 629 11.59 7.36 24.48
C ASN A 629 12.68 6.76 23.60
N SER A 630 12.36 5.70 22.87
CA SER A 630 13.34 4.92 22.14
C SER A 630 12.90 4.65 20.70
N LEU A 631 13.88 4.71 19.80
CA LEU A 631 13.78 4.24 18.42
C LEU A 631 14.62 2.96 18.29
N LEU A 632 14.02 1.89 17.79
CA LEU A 632 14.71 0.63 17.51
C LEU A 632 14.95 0.49 16.01
N LYS A 633 16.23 0.30 15.62
CA LYS A 633 16.60 0.00 14.23
C LYS A 633 17.41 -1.29 14.13
N ALA A 634 17.25 -2.00 13.00
CA ALA A 634 18.21 -3.01 12.57
C ALA A 634 19.17 -2.39 11.57
N SER A 635 20.47 -2.52 11.81
CA SER A 635 21.55 -1.98 10.99
C SER A 635 22.21 -3.11 10.20
N PHE A 636 22.33 -2.93 8.89
CA PHE A 636 22.86 -3.90 7.94
C PHE A 636 24.11 -3.33 7.24
N PRO A 637 25.31 -3.48 7.82
CA PRO A 637 26.56 -3.13 7.15
C PRO A 637 26.91 -4.19 6.10
N LEU A 638 26.90 -3.81 4.83
CA LEU A 638 27.01 -4.72 3.68
C LEU A 638 28.38 -4.63 3.01
N THR A 639 28.77 -5.68 2.29
CA THR A 639 29.96 -5.63 1.41
C THR A 639 29.64 -4.98 0.06
N ALA A 640 28.40 -4.94 -0.34
CA ALA A 640 27.94 -4.12 -1.46
C ALA A 640 27.97 -2.64 -1.05
N SER A 641 28.50 -1.77 -1.93
CA SER A 641 28.66 -0.35 -1.65
C SER A 641 28.26 0.49 -2.86
N ASN A 642 27.38 1.46 -2.63
CA ASN A 642 26.93 2.42 -3.63
C ASN A 642 26.40 3.68 -2.94
N ALA A 643 26.61 4.84 -3.53
CA ALA A 643 26.04 6.10 -3.05
C ALA A 643 24.50 6.10 -3.05
N LYS A 644 23.88 5.21 -3.82
CA LYS A 644 22.42 5.02 -3.89
C LYS A 644 22.01 3.63 -3.46
N ALA A 645 20.80 3.52 -2.94
CA ALA A 645 20.09 2.27 -2.75
C ALA A 645 18.74 2.32 -3.48
N THR A 646 18.28 1.17 -3.95
CA THR A 646 16.97 1.03 -4.59
C THR A 646 15.94 0.59 -3.57
N TYR A 647 14.79 1.26 -3.55
CA TYR A 647 13.69 1.02 -2.63
C TYR A 647 12.42 0.62 -3.37
N ASP A 648 11.74 -0.39 -2.85
CA ASP A 648 10.45 -0.88 -3.35
C ASP A 648 9.32 0.10 -3.04
N LEU A 649 8.55 0.50 -4.05
CA LEU A 649 7.34 1.30 -3.92
C LEU A 649 6.06 0.47 -4.10
N GLY A 650 6.19 -0.86 -4.24
CA GLY A 650 5.08 -1.73 -4.59
C GLY A 650 4.71 -1.66 -6.07
N LEU A 651 4.58 -0.47 -6.64
CA LEU A 651 4.53 -0.21 -8.08
C LEU A 651 5.79 0.58 -8.45
N GLY A 652 6.73 -0.10 -9.13
CA GLY A 652 8.03 0.46 -9.45
C GLY A 652 8.97 0.57 -8.25
N THR A 653 10.06 1.30 -8.46
CA THR A 653 11.14 1.50 -7.49
C THR A 653 11.64 2.93 -7.54
N ILE A 654 12.37 3.35 -6.50
CA ILE A 654 13.06 4.64 -6.47
C ILE A 654 14.48 4.46 -5.93
N ASP A 655 15.44 5.17 -6.53
CA ASP A 655 16.78 5.26 -6.01
C ASP A 655 16.94 6.48 -5.10
N ARG A 656 17.52 6.27 -3.90
CA ARG A 656 17.77 7.34 -2.94
C ARG A 656 19.22 7.31 -2.48
N THR A 657 19.78 8.49 -2.21
CA THR A 657 21.16 8.70 -1.70
C THR A 657 21.27 8.38 -0.21
N ASN A 658 22.46 8.57 0.33
CA ASN A 658 22.69 8.55 1.77
C ASN A 658 21.87 9.63 2.47
N ASN A 659 21.70 9.50 3.78
CA ASN A 659 20.97 10.44 4.61
C ASN A 659 21.46 11.88 4.43
N GLU A 660 20.53 12.77 4.16
CA GLU A 660 20.69 14.21 4.08
C GLU A 660 19.68 14.89 5.01
N PRO A 661 19.93 16.12 5.52
CA PRO A 661 18.99 16.80 6.42
C PRO A 661 17.56 16.91 5.87
N ASP A 662 17.40 16.88 4.56
CA ASP A 662 16.11 16.97 3.88
C ASP A 662 15.50 15.62 3.50
N LYS A 663 16.27 14.52 3.58
CA LYS A 663 15.83 13.17 3.25
C LYS A 663 16.66 12.13 3.97
N TYR A 664 16.14 11.54 5.03
CA TYR A 664 16.88 10.63 5.89
C TYR A 664 16.07 9.42 6.36
N GLU A 665 14.86 9.58 6.81
CA GLU A 665 13.93 8.49 7.10
C GLU A 665 12.91 8.45 5.96
N VAL A 666 12.92 7.38 5.17
CA VAL A 666 12.19 7.29 3.90
C VAL A 666 11.32 6.03 3.85
N PRO A 667 10.16 6.08 3.19
CA PRO A 667 9.28 4.91 3.10
C PRO A 667 9.75 3.95 2.01
N ALA A 668 9.61 2.64 2.28
CA ALA A 668 9.62 1.60 1.27
C ALA A 668 8.72 0.44 1.68
N GLN A 669 8.28 -0.35 0.70
CA GLN A 669 7.30 -1.40 0.91
C GLN A 669 7.94 -2.68 1.49
N LYS A 670 8.38 -3.60 0.66
CA LYS A 670 8.77 -4.96 1.06
C LYS A 670 10.26 -5.19 1.07
N TRP A 671 11.03 -4.34 0.39
CA TRP A 671 12.48 -4.50 0.29
C TRP A 671 13.23 -3.20 -0.02
N ALA A 672 14.51 -3.20 0.31
CA ALA A 672 15.51 -2.25 -0.15
C ALA A 672 16.79 -2.98 -0.52
N ASP A 673 17.55 -2.44 -1.47
CA ASP A 673 18.74 -3.06 -2.05
C ASP A 673 19.92 -2.11 -2.17
N ILE A 674 21.12 -2.61 -1.86
CA ILE A 674 22.36 -1.99 -2.34
C ILE A 674 22.98 -2.94 -3.36
N THR A 675 22.91 -2.57 -4.63
CA THR A 675 23.75 -3.12 -5.68
C THR A 675 25.03 -2.31 -5.75
N ASP A 676 26.19 -2.96 -5.75
CA ASP A 676 27.47 -2.28 -5.79
C ASP A 676 27.63 -1.37 -7.02
N ALA A 677 28.52 -0.39 -6.96
CA ALA A 677 28.71 0.58 -8.05
C ALA A 677 29.12 -0.05 -9.40
N SER A 678 29.63 -1.27 -9.37
CA SER A 678 29.97 -2.03 -10.61
C SER A 678 28.75 -2.71 -11.24
N GLY A 679 27.64 -2.81 -10.52
CA GLY A 679 26.43 -3.54 -10.95
C GLY A 679 26.60 -5.06 -10.96
N ALA A 680 27.69 -5.59 -10.40
CA ALA A 680 28.00 -7.02 -10.49
C ALA A 680 27.39 -7.84 -9.34
N PHE A 681 27.12 -7.21 -8.20
CA PHE A 681 26.68 -7.86 -6.99
C PHE A 681 25.83 -6.93 -6.13
N GLY A 682 24.88 -7.48 -5.41
CA GLY A 682 24.05 -6.70 -4.48
C GLY A 682 23.55 -7.54 -3.30
N VAL A 683 23.03 -6.83 -2.30
CA VAL A 683 22.40 -7.42 -1.11
C VAL A 683 21.10 -6.71 -0.83
N GLY A 684 20.00 -7.46 -0.94
CA GLY A 684 18.68 -6.99 -0.61
C GLY A 684 18.27 -7.36 0.81
N ILE A 685 17.60 -6.43 1.48
CA ILE A 685 16.95 -6.62 2.76
C ILE A 685 15.44 -6.62 2.53
N LEU A 686 14.79 -7.71 2.94
CA LEU A 686 13.35 -7.93 2.79
C LEU A 686 12.66 -7.78 4.14
N ASN A 687 11.38 -7.43 4.15
CA ASN A 687 10.57 -7.40 5.39
C ASN A 687 9.10 -7.72 5.16
N ASP A 688 8.36 -7.98 6.25
CA ASP A 688 6.94 -8.32 6.21
C ASP A 688 5.99 -7.18 6.61
N SER A 689 6.44 -6.17 7.38
CA SER A 689 5.52 -5.14 7.90
C SER A 689 6.21 -3.86 8.40
N LYS A 690 7.43 -3.56 7.92
CA LYS A 690 8.19 -2.37 8.27
C LYS A 690 8.37 -1.48 7.04
N TYR A 691 8.28 -0.16 7.24
CA TYR A 691 8.25 0.79 6.13
C TYR A 691 9.28 1.91 6.24
N GLY A 692 9.80 2.19 7.43
CA GLY A 692 10.78 3.25 7.66
C GLY A 692 12.22 2.77 7.41
N TRP A 693 12.96 3.46 6.56
CA TRP A 693 14.31 3.11 6.17
C TRP A 693 15.23 4.32 6.19
N ASP A 694 16.51 4.07 6.43
CA ASP A 694 17.53 5.07 6.21
C ASP A 694 18.86 4.47 5.74
N LYS A 695 19.70 5.29 5.13
CA LYS A 695 21.00 4.91 4.55
C LYS A 695 22.10 5.83 5.07
N PRO A 696 22.76 5.48 6.18
CA PRO A 696 23.76 6.36 6.80
C PRO A 696 25.11 6.41 6.05
N ALA A 697 25.40 5.40 5.23
CA ALA A 697 26.65 5.28 4.47
C ALA A 697 26.42 4.50 3.18
N ASP A 698 27.40 4.52 2.28
CA ASP A 698 27.33 3.84 0.96
C ASP A 698 27.09 2.34 1.08
N ASP A 699 27.47 1.72 2.16
CA ASP A 699 27.44 0.29 2.39
C ASP A 699 26.48 -0.12 3.53
N THR A 700 25.65 0.77 4.03
CA THR A 700 24.79 0.47 5.18
C THR A 700 23.33 0.87 4.92
N LEU A 701 22.42 -0.09 5.11
CA LEU A 701 20.98 0.16 5.23
C LEU A 701 20.55 -0.02 6.69
N ARG A 702 19.56 0.76 7.13
CA ARG A 702 18.88 0.53 8.41
C ARG A 702 17.38 0.46 8.20
N LEU A 703 16.75 -0.49 8.89
CA LEU A 703 15.29 -0.66 8.93
C LEU A 703 14.78 -0.24 10.30
N THR A 704 13.85 0.69 10.34
CA THR A 704 13.20 1.13 11.58
C THR A 704 12.15 0.11 11.99
N LEU A 705 12.26 -0.40 13.20
CA LEU A 705 11.46 -1.51 13.69
C LEU A 705 10.34 -1.07 14.64
N ILE A 706 10.65 -0.19 15.61
CA ILE A 706 9.71 0.29 16.64
C ILE A 706 10.01 1.76 16.96
N HIS A 707 8.96 2.55 17.15
CA HIS A 707 9.02 3.99 17.41
C HIS A 707 8.18 4.36 18.63
N THR A 708 8.84 4.59 19.77
CA THR A 708 8.21 5.17 20.97
C THR A 708 8.80 6.55 21.23
N PRO A 709 8.11 7.64 20.88
CA PRO A 709 8.63 8.98 20.99
C PRO A 709 8.62 9.51 22.43
N ARG A 710 9.35 10.61 22.66
CA ARG A 710 9.30 11.38 23.90
C ARG A 710 8.63 12.73 23.67
N PRO A 711 7.30 12.82 23.82
CA PRO A 711 6.60 14.10 23.72
C PRO A 711 7.02 15.04 24.86
N ARG A 712 6.92 16.35 24.63
CA ARG A 712 7.20 17.36 25.67
C ARG A 712 5.92 17.93 26.26
N THR A 713 5.12 18.59 25.46
CA THR A 713 3.94 19.35 25.91
C THR A 713 2.65 18.91 25.25
N SER A 714 2.69 18.54 23.98
CA SER A 714 1.53 18.11 23.20
C SER A 714 1.58 16.60 23.00
N TYR A 715 0.43 15.96 22.79
CA TYR A 715 0.30 14.54 22.47
C TYR A 715 1.03 13.63 23.49
N THR A 716 0.96 13.96 24.77
CA THR A 716 1.70 13.26 25.84
C THR A 716 1.37 11.79 25.94
N TYR A 717 0.17 11.36 25.52
CA TYR A 717 -0.26 9.97 25.43
C TYR A 717 0.61 9.15 24.46
N GLN A 718 1.25 9.77 23.47
CA GLN A 718 2.11 9.09 22.49
C GLN A 718 3.41 8.55 23.11
N SER A 719 3.75 8.93 24.34
CA SER A 719 4.88 8.34 25.08
C SER A 719 4.74 6.84 25.35
N SER A 720 3.54 6.29 25.20
CA SER A 720 3.24 4.87 25.33
C SER A 720 3.04 4.15 23.99
N ASN A 721 3.22 4.85 22.85
CA ASN A 721 3.10 4.23 21.53
C ASN A 721 4.02 3.02 21.43
N ASP A 722 3.50 1.96 20.85
CA ASP A 722 4.21 0.72 20.56
C ASP A 722 4.75 -0.05 21.79
N LEU A 723 4.46 0.35 23.04
CA LEU A 723 4.77 -0.49 24.19
C LEU A 723 3.95 -1.78 24.14
N GLY A 724 4.62 -2.94 24.28
CA GLY A 724 3.96 -4.24 24.22
C GLY A 724 4.70 -5.25 23.36
N ARG A 725 3.97 -6.23 22.83
CA ARG A 725 4.54 -7.33 22.07
C ARG A 725 4.47 -7.06 20.58
N HIS A 726 5.62 -7.23 19.89
CA HIS A 726 5.75 -7.13 18.45
C HIS A 726 6.25 -8.43 17.85
N ARG A 727 5.74 -8.77 16.67
CA ARG A 727 6.23 -9.86 15.85
C ARG A 727 6.40 -9.35 14.42
N PHE A 728 7.58 -9.55 13.86
CA PHE A 728 7.90 -9.18 12.48
C PHE A 728 9.11 -9.98 11.99
N THR A 729 9.27 -10.04 10.67
CA THR A 729 10.36 -10.74 10.01
C THR A 729 11.10 -9.80 9.07
N PHE A 730 12.42 -9.86 9.08
CA PHE A 730 13.25 -9.37 7.98
C PHE A 730 14.11 -10.51 7.44
N ALA A 731 14.57 -10.36 6.20
CA ALA A 731 15.44 -11.36 5.59
C ALA A 731 16.57 -10.70 4.79
N ILE A 732 17.69 -11.42 4.66
CA ILE A 732 18.88 -10.96 3.95
C ILE A 732 19.12 -11.89 2.76
N ALA A 733 19.29 -11.32 1.56
CA ALA A 733 19.45 -12.06 0.31
C ALA A 733 20.54 -11.45 -0.58
N GLY A 734 21.64 -12.17 -0.77
CA GLY A 734 22.67 -11.80 -1.74
C GLY A 734 22.26 -12.17 -3.17
N HIS A 735 22.80 -11.45 -4.16
CA HIS A 735 22.54 -11.75 -5.57
C HIS A 735 23.67 -11.25 -6.49
N ALA A 736 23.82 -11.93 -7.63
CA ALA A 736 24.62 -11.43 -8.73
C ALA A 736 23.84 -10.39 -9.53
N GLY A 737 24.52 -9.39 -10.07
CA GLY A 737 23.89 -8.31 -10.80
C GLY A 737 23.10 -7.35 -9.90
N ASP A 738 22.10 -6.69 -10.46
CA ASP A 738 21.19 -5.81 -9.74
C ASP A 738 20.01 -6.59 -9.11
N TRP A 739 19.15 -5.87 -8.40
CA TRP A 739 17.95 -6.39 -7.73
C TRP A 739 16.99 -7.14 -8.71
N ARG A 740 16.98 -6.80 -10.01
CA ARG A 740 16.16 -7.48 -11.04
C ARG A 740 16.68 -8.89 -11.25
N ARG A 741 17.99 -9.02 -11.51
CA ARG A 741 18.66 -10.32 -11.63
C ARG A 741 18.58 -11.10 -10.32
N GLY A 742 18.62 -10.40 -9.18
CA GLY A 742 18.38 -10.94 -7.84
C GLY A 742 16.94 -11.38 -7.59
N ARG A 743 16.01 -11.02 -8.46
CA ARG A 743 14.57 -11.31 -8.33
C ARG A 743 13.98 -10.87 -6.98
N LEU A 744 14.43 -9.73 -6.45
CA LEU A 744 14.02 -9.28 -5.11
C LEU A 744 12.51 -9.09 -4.96
N PRO A 745 11.73 -8.57 -5.94
CA PRO A 745 10.28 -8.50 -5.84
C PRO A 745 9.62 -9.88 -5.64
N LEU A 746 10.14 -10.92 -6.31
CA LEU A 746 9.64 -12.30 -6.16
C LEU A 746 10.01 -12.88 -4.78
N ARG A 747 11.26 -12.71 -4.33
CA ARG A 747 11.70 -13.16 -3.01
C ARG A 747 10.92 -12.47 -1.88
N ALA A 748 10.65 -11.18 -2.01
CA ALA A 748 9.83 -10.43 -1.07
C ALA A 748 8.37 -10.92 -1.06
N ALA A 749 7.80 -11.23 -2.24
CA ALA A 749 6.48 -11.83 -2.32
C ALA A 749 6.43 -13.22 -1.66
N GLN A 750 7.46 -14.05 -1.85
CA GLN A 750 7.57 -15.37 -1.20
C GLN A 750 7.69 -15.27 0.33
N LEU A 751 8.40 -14.27 0.85
CA LEU A 751 8.48 -14.01 2.30
C LEU A 751 7.11 -13.61 2.86
N ASN A 752 6.41 -12.73 2.17
CA ASN A 752 5.16 -12.12 2.62
C ASN A 752 3.93 -13.02 2.42
N GLN A 753 3.93 -13.89 1.39
CA GLN A 753 2.85 -14.85 1.10
C GLN A 753 3.42 -16.28 1.09
N PRO A 754 3.65 -16.87 2.27
CA PRO A 754 4.16 -18.26 2.38
C PRO A 754 3.16 -19.26 1.80
N LEU A 755 3.62 -20.51 1.55
CA LEU A 755 2.74 -21.63 1.24
C LEU A 755 1.85 -21.92 2.44
N VAL A 756 0.55 -22.11 2.21
CA VAL A 756 -0.43 -22.35 3.26
C VAL A 756 -0.89 -23.81 3.22
N ALA A 757 -0.96 -24.48 4.37
CA ALA A 757 -1.35 -25.88 4.45
C ALA A 757 -2.70 -26.06 5.14
N PHE A 758 -3.54 -26.92 4.58
CA PHE A 758 -4.84 -27.31 5.09
C PHE A 758 -4.91 -28.83 5.20
N GLN A 759 -5.28 -29.34 6.36
CA GLN A 759 -5.55 -30.76 6.53
C GLN A 759 -6.89 -31.10 5.86
N ALA A 760 -6.92 -32.22 5.13
CA ALA A 760 -8.12 -32.73 4.47
C ALA A 760 -8.43 -34.16 4.95
N ASP A 761 -9.63 -34.66 4.66
CA ASP A 761 -9.96 -36.08 4.77
C ASP A 761 -9.46 -36.83 3.53
N ALA A 762 -9.24 -38.14 3.66
CA ALA A 762 -8.83 -38.98 2.56
C ALA A 762 -10.05 -39.38 1.70
N HIS A 763 -10.01 -39.11 0.41
CA HIS A 763 -11.07 -39.46 -0.56
C HIS A 763 -10.52 -39.38 -1.99
N PRO A 764 -11.10 -40.12 -2.94
CA PRO A 764 -10.83 -39.92 -4.37
C PRO A 764 -11.40 -38.58 -4.84
N GLY A 765 -10.81 -38.03 -5.91
CA GLY A 765 -11.24 -36.73 -6.47
C GLY A 765 -11.02 -36.62 -7.97
N SER A 766 -11.80 -35.74 -8.62
CA SER A 766 -11.80 -35.57 -10.08
C SER A 766 -10.67 -34.66 -10.60
N LEU A 767 -10.10 -33.82 -9.74
CA LEU A 767 -9.01 -32.88 -10.12
C LEU A 767 -7.62 -33.51 -10.07
N GLY A 768 -7.51 -34.82 -9.67
CA GLY A 768 -6.22 -35.44 -9.42
C GLY A 768 -5.55 -34.89 -8.18
N ARG A 769 -4.23 -34.99 -8.08
CA ARG A 769 -3.44 -34.63 -6.88
C ARG A 769 -2.81 -33.24 -6.90
N SER A 770 -3.08 -32.47 -7.95
CA SER A 770 -2.57 -31.11 -8.12
C SER A 770 -3.49 -30.34 -9.07
N PHE A 771 -3.78 -29.09 -8.76
CA PHE A 771 -4.57 -28.19 -9.57
C PHE A 771 -3.93 -26.80 -9.59
N SER A 772 -3.98 -26.12 -10.75
CA SER A 772 -3.52 -24.74 -10.92
C SER A 772 -4.59 -23.95 -11.67
N MET A 773 -5.06 -22.86 -11.06
CA MET A 773 -6.06 -22.01 -11.69
C MET A 773 -5.46 -21.14 -12.80
N LEU A 774 -4.24 -20.65 -12.59
CA LEU A 774 -3.54 -19.74 -13.50
C LEU A 774 -2.06 -20.04 -13.52
N THR A 775 -1.47 -20.10 -14.71
CA THR A 775 -0.02 -20.18 -14.90
C THR A 775 0.45 -18.97 -15.71
N LEU A 776 1.58 -18.42 -15.31
CA LEU A 776 2.28 -17.36 -15.99
C LEU A 776 3.63 -17.92 -16.47
N ASP A 777 3.88 -17.84 -17.77
CA ASP A 777 5.13 -18.34 -18.37
C ASP A 777 6.23 -17.27 -18.22
N ASP A 778 6.60 -17.02 -16.96
CA ASP A 778 7.70 -16.13 -16.57
C ASP A 778 8.41 -16.67 -15.33
N ILE A 779 9.55 -17.30 -15.54
CA ILE A 779 10.40 -17.82 -14.47
C ILE A 779 11.28 -16.75 -13.84
N SER A 780 11.42 -15.58 -14.49
CA SER A 780 12.25 -14.49 -14.01
C SER A 780 11.60 -13.74 -12.84
N GLY A 781 10.28 -13.77 -12.74
CA GLY A 781 9.49 -12.96 -11.82
C GLY A 781 9.36 -11.49 -12.23
N GLN A 782 9.67 -11.18 -13.51
CA GLN A 782 9.51 -9.85 -14.09
C GLN A 782 8.03 -9.45 -14.14
N VAL A 783 7.17 -10.35 -14.57
CA VAL A 783 5.73 -10.15 -14.58
C VAL A 783 5.06 -11.00 -13.51
N ALA A 784 4.12 -10.45 -12.81
CA ALA A 784 3.30 -11.18 -11.84
C ALA A 784 1.82 -10.84 -12.01
N ALA A 785 0.96 -11.81 -11.75
CA ALA A 785 -0.44 -11.55 -11.48
C ALA A 785 -0.54 -11.08 -10.02
N VAL A 786 -0.85 -9.79 -9.84
CA VAL A 786 -0.91 -9.15 -8.51
C VAL A 786 -2.33 -9.10 -7.95
N ALA A 787 -3.34 -9.39 -8.78
CA ALA A 787 -4.70 -9.69 -8.34
C ALA A 787 -5.33 -10.73 -9.26
N LEU A 788 -6.19 -11.58 -8.69
CA LEU A 788 -7.08 -12.50 -9.39
C LEU A 788 -8.40 -12.53 -8.63
N LYS A 789 -9.46 -11.98 -9.20
CA LYS A 789 -10.77 -11.83 -8.56
C LYS A 789 -11.89 -11.89 -9.60
N LYS A 790 -13.13 -11.92 -9.16
CA LYS A 790 -14.27 -11.62 -10.06
C LYS A 790 -14.47 -10.10 -10.19
N ALA A 791 -15.00 -9.68 -11.32
CA ALA A 791 -15.44 -8.30 -11.52
C ALA A 791 -16.55 -7.94 -10.53
N GLU A 792 -16.66 -6.65 -10.19
CA GLU A 792 -17.67 -6.18 -9.25
C GLU A 792 -19.10 -6.19 -9.84
N ASP A 793 -19.22 -6.01 -11.16
CA ASP A 793 -20.49 -5.81 -11.85
C ASP A 793 -20.81 -6.91 -12.90
N SER A 794 -19.95 -7.92 -13.04
CA SER A 794 -20.15 -9.02 -13.98
C SER A 794 -19.54 -10.34 -13.48
N ASP A 795 -19.80 -11.42 -14.23
CA ASP A 795 -19.22 -12.75 -13.95
C ASP A 795 -17.79 -12.92 -14.50
N GLU A 796 -17.20 -11.87 -15.06
CA GLU A 796 -15.85 -11.90 -15.60
C GLU A 796 -14.80 -12.09 -14.50
N ILE A 797 -13.68 -12.72 -14.88
CA ILE A 797 -12.49 -12.84 -14.00
C ILE A 797 -11.54 -11.69 -14.32
N ILE A 798 -11.20 -10.90 -13.32
CA ILE A 798 -10.20 -9.85 -13.40
C ILE A 798 -8.84 -10.42 -13.05
N VAL A 799 -7.86 -10.22 -13.95
CA VAL A 799 -6.44 -10.48 -13.68
C VAL A 799 -5.68 -9.16 -13.81
N ARG A 800 -5.05 -8.71 -12.73
CA ARG A 800 -4.15 -7.58 -12.77
C ARG A 800 -2.71 -8.06 -12.92
N LEU A 801 -2.06 -7.63 -13.98
CA LEU A 801 -0.66 -7.94 -14.24
C LEU A 801 0.21 -6.73 -13.89
N GLN A 802 1.37 -7.00 -13.31
CA GLN A 802 2.39 -5.99 -13.06
C GLN A 802 3.72 -6.43 -13.66
N GLU A 803 4.27 -5.62 -14.56
CA GLU A 803 5.67 -5.68 -14.93
C GLU A 803 6.49 -4.97 -13.84
N ARG A 804 7.55 -5.59 -13.32
CA ARG A 804 8.24 -5.18 -12.10
C ARG A 804 9.64 -4.61 -12.32
N TYR A 805 10.19 -4.77 -13.52
CA TYR A 805 11.59 -4.47 -13.79
C TYR A 805 11.80 -3.20 -14.62
N GLY A 806 10.72 -2.58 -15.12
CA GLY A 806 10.79 -1.45 -16.04
C GLY A 806 11.31 -1.86 -17.43
N LEU A 807 11.08 -3.10 -17.85
CA LEU A 807 11.56 -3.68 -19.10
C LEU A 807 10.40 -4.30 -19.90
N PRO A 808 10.46 -4.27 -21.24
CA PRO A 808 9.45 -4.93 -22.07
C PRO A 808 9.34 -6.43 -21.73
N ALA A 809 8.09 -6.92 -21.58
CA ALA A 809 7.80 -8.32 -21.32
C ALA A 809 6.60 -8.80 -22.16
N ARG A 810 6.59 -10.08 -22.51
CA ARG A 810 5.50 -10.73 -23.27
C ARG A 810 5.21 -12.11 -22.68
N PRO A 811 4.71 -12.21 -21.45
CA PRO A 811 4.40 -13.49 -20.86
C PRO A 811 3.18 -14.12 -21.49
N THR A 812 3.10 -15.45 -21.46
CA THR A 812 1.88 -16.20 -21.79
C THR A 812 1.14 -16.53 -20.50
N ILE A 813 -0.13 -16.18 -20.46
CA ILE A 813 -1.04 -16.53 -19.35
C ILE A 813 -1.89 -17.71 -19.81
N ARG A 814 -1.99 -18.74 -18.98
CA ARG A 814 -2.88 -19.89 -19.18
C ARG A 814 -3.79 -20.05 -17.98
N PHE A 815 -5.06 -20.20 -18.22
CA PHE A 815 -6.05 -20.57 -17.22
C PHE A 815 -6.31 -22.08 -17.25
N ALA A 816 -6.90 -22.58 -16.17
CA ALA A 816 -7.35 -23.97 -16.09
C ALA A 816 -8.39 -24.32 -17.16
N GLY A 817 -9.10 -23.34 -17.69
CA GLY A 817 -10.10 -23.50 -18.75
C GLY A 817 -9.85 -22.61 -19.96
N ALA A 818 -10.64 -22.85 -21.01
CA ALA A 818 -10.59 -22.04 -22.23
C ALA A 818 -11.11 -20.62 -21.99
N ILE A 819 -10.43 -19.64 -22.57
CA ILE A 819 -10.84 -18.21 -22.50
C ILE A 819 -11.75 -17.96 -23.72
N ALA A 820 -13.00 -17.54 -23.46
CA ALA A 820 -13.97 -17.23 -24.51
C ALA A 820 -13.74 -15.84 -25.12
N ALA A 821 -13.44 -14.84 -24.29
CA ALA A 821 -13.17 -13.48 -24.68
C ALA A 821 -12.28 -12.80 -23.64
N ALA A 822 -11.60 -11.72 -24.03
CA ALA A 822 -10.84 -10.87 -23.12
C ALA A 822 -11.01 -9.39 -23.51
N ARG A 823 -11.02 -8.51 -22.51
CA ARG A 823 -10.99 -7.07 -22.70
C ARG A 823 -10.08 -6.42 -21.67
N GLU A 824 -9.56 -5.27 -22.00
CA GLU A 824 -8.77 -4.45 -21.09
C GLU A 824 -9.71 -3.53 -20.31
N VAL A 825 -9.48 -3.45 -19.00
CA VAL A 825 -10.18 -2.53 -18.09
C VAL A 825 -9.16 -1.76 -17.26
N ASN A 826 -9.53 -0.57 -16.80
CA ASN A 826 -8.73 0.18 -15.83
C ASN A 826 -8.92 -0.42 -14.41
N ALA A 827 -8.25 0.16 -13.40
CA ALA A 827 -8.31 -0.33 -12.04
C ALA A 827 -9.70 -0.16 -11.38
N ALA A 828 -10.54 0.74 -11.89
CA ALA A 828 -11.94 0.90 -11.49
C ALA A 828 -12.90 0.00 -12.30
N GLU A 829 -12.37 -0.96 -13.06
CA GLU A 829 -13.08 -1.91 -13.92
C GLU A 829 -13.86 -1.25 -15.08
N GLU A 830 -13.51 -0.02 -15.46
CA GLU A 830 -14.05 0.65 -16.62
C GLU A 830 -13.34 0.16 -17.89
N GLU A 831 -14.09 -0.08 -18.96
CA GLU A 831 -13.56 -0.60 -20.23
C GLU A 831 -12.57 0.39 -20.87
N VAL A 832 -11.39 -0.12 -21.20
CA VAL A 832 -10.34 0.60 -21.96
C VAL A 832 -10.38 0.19 -23.43
N GLY A 833 -10.50 -1.11 -23.71
CA GLY A 833 -10.60 -1.60 -25.07
C GLY A 833 -10.61 -3.13 -25.19
N PRO A 834 -10.80 -3.65 -26.41
CA PRO A 834 -10.78 -5.09 -26.64
C PRO A 834 -9.35 -5.64 -26.57
N MET A 835 -9.20 -6.83 -26.01
CA MET A 835 -7.95 -7.58 -26.02
C MET A 835 -8.09 -8.78 -26.95
N PRO A 836 -7.40 -8.80 -28.11
CA PRO A 836 -7.52 -9.91 -29.05
C PRO A 836 -6.88 -11.17 -28.44
N LEU A 837 -7.60 -12.28 -28.47
CA LEU A 837 -7.05 -13.59 -28.15
C LEU A 837 -6.21 -14.10 -29.34
N PRO A 838 -5.10 -14.85 -29.10
CA PRO A 838 -4.35 -15.50 -30.15
C PRO A 838 -5.27 -16.40 -30.98
N ALA A 839 -5.22 -16.28 -32.32
CA ALA A 839 -6.00 -17.12 -33.22
C ALA A 839 -5.62 -18.60 -33.00
N GLY A 840 -6.54 -19.37 -32.47
CA GLY A 840 -6.61 -20.84 -32.48
C GLY A 840 -5.40 -21.60 -31.93
N ARG A 841 -5.50 -22.02 -30.69
CA ARG A 841 -5.33 -23.43 -30.28
C ARG A 841 -6.28 -23.61 -29.10
N GLY A 842 -7.48 -24.13 -29.38
CA GLY A 842 -8.33 -24.65 -28.34
C GLY A 842 -7.63 -25.87 -27.69
N GLY A 843 -7.53 -25.86 -26.39
CA GLY A 843 -6.95 -26.92 -25.60
C GLY A 843 -6.42 -26.40 -24.30
#